data_7d61badb286482447a081b1f23dd23af
#
_entry.id   7d61badb286482447a081b1f23dd23af
#
_cell.length_a   1.000
_cell.length_b   1.000
_cell.length_c   1.000
_cell.angle_alpha   90.00
_cell.angle_beta   90.00
_cell.angle_gamma   90.00
#
_symmetry.space_group_name_H-M   'P 1'
#
loop_
_entity.id
_entity.type
_entity.pdbx_description
1 polymer ?
#
loop_
_entity_poly.entity_id
_entity_poly.type
_entity_poly.pdbx_seq_one_letter_code
_entity_poly.pdbx_strand_id
1 'polypeptide(L)'
;MKRTFGLALLFCATAQAQDHPLTLDTHVDIPLSYMHDAKFDAGKDGPLKVDLPKMRRGGLDAAFFVIYVEQGPLTQAGYAKAVAQAARKYDAIDLMLKRYPDQIRLARTPGDVRANKAAGRLSAMVGIENSYSLGHDLKRLDAAYARGASYVGLAHVGNNDLCGSSLPSKDLGDKPDSNLGLSDFGRQVVRRANALGMMVDISHASDACVRDVLALSTAPIIASHSSARAITDHPRNLPDELLKAIADKGGVIQAVAYKEFLKKDPAREAAEKALQARVAREAGDKAYDSEKHDYLPAYTEGMRAIQREHPLATLDDFLDHIQHMVKVAGIDHVGIASDFDGGGEITGWMDASETRNVTAGLKRRGFSDADIAKIWSGNLLRVWSADEAASSASLDKLVDEAVARYDIPGIAVGVIQDGNVVYTRTAGVRAAGSRVRVDSRTLFKIASNSKAMTTALIARLVAAGKLHWDDPVVKYLPDFRMNDPWVTREIQVRDLLIHNSGLREGAGDLMLWPEPNHFTRKDILAGLAYLKPEHSFRSRYAYDNLLYVVAGEVAAAAGGASYETLLRREVFEPLGLSRCQIGSWSRDGVGNVAQPHRHGEHGNDVVGADPATIPAITSAAAGGVRCDLDDMLRWAGNWLAPDASQLAWLDAKQREPLWSIQNPMPVGQRRKTWNDTHLYGYGYGWRLADVDGQWSVSHTGTLSGMYSTVSLLPEQRSGFVIMMNGGGEDARDTLAEALLKRLTVPGETHTVGEYADRIAAEASAPGASRAPDTSSRVTASTDDAKAFLGVWRDPWFGEVSICPVKGGVGFVASRSPAMTGALQRVGTRYLVQWKGERMDAEPWLDLSAPDRLRLTKVDPDADFSNDYEDLDFARVRACP
;
A
#
# COMPACT_ATOMS: atom_id res chain seq x y z
N MET A 1 9.40 66.83 -34.87
CA MET A 1 9.82 66.09 -33.70
C MET A 1 9.66 64.58 -33.96
N LYS A 2 10.76 63.91 -34.32
CA LYS A 2 10.79 62.48 -34.62
C LYS A 2 11.11 61.76 -33.31
N ARG A 3 10.22 60.82 -32.82
CA ARG A 3 10.48 59.91 -31.73
C ARG A 3 10.90 58.56 -32.31
N THR A 4 12.15 58.22 -32.09
CA THR A 4 12.73 56.89 -32.39
C THR A 4 12.35 55.90 -31.29
N PHE A 5 11.67 54.80 -31.64
CA PHE A 5 11.46 53.65 -30.76
C PHE A 5 12.65 52.70 -30.92
N GLY A 6 13.40 52.52 -29.86
CA GLY A 6 14.43 51.49 -29.76
C GLY A 6 13.83 50.14 -29.41
N LEU A 7 14.00 49.17 -30.29
CA LEU A 7 13.62 47.76 -30.10
C LEU A 7 14.75 47.05 -29.33
N ALA A 8 14.55 46.75 -28.07
CA ALA A 8 15.45 45.91 -27.29
C ALA A 8 15.19 44.45 -27.65
N LEU A 9 16.09 43.83 -28.39
CA LEU A 9 16.13 42.38 -28.61
C LEU A 9 16.60 41.71 -27.32
N LEU A 10 15.68 41.04 -26.59
CA LEU A 10 16.01 40.05 -25.57
C LEU A 10 16.57 38.80 -26.27
N PHE A 11 17.89 38.60 -26.21
CA PHE A 11 18.49 37.31 -26.50
C PHE A 11 18.09 36.33 -25.39
N CYS A 12 17.07 35.51 -25.61
CA CYS A 12 16.90 34.25 -24.85
C CYS A 12 18.02 33.30 -25.29
N ALA A 13 19.05 33.20 -24.47
CA ALA A 13 20.03 32.13 -24.60
C ALA A 13 19.30 30.84 -24.21
N THR A 14 18.76 30.11 -25.17
CA THR A 14 18.43 28.71 -25.04
C THR A 14 19.74 27.96 -24.79
N ALA A 15 20.01 27.58 -23.57
CA ALA A 15 21.02 26.58 -23.26
C ALA A 15 20.61 25.32 -24.05
N GLN A 16 21.29 25.03 -25.15
CA GLN A 16 21.22 23.74 -25.79
C GLN A 16 21.67 22.72 -24.76
N ALA A 17 20.73 21.92 -24.26
CA ALA A 17 21.05 20.71 -23.56
C ALA A 17 21.92 19.86 -24.48
N GLN A 18 23.18 19.67 -24.13
CA GLN A 18 24.06 18.78 -24.88
C GLN A 18 23.40 17.39 -24.79
N ASP A 19 23.09 16.85 -25.97
CA ASP A 19 22.44 15.55 -26.15
C ASP A 19 23.49 14.46 -25.89
N HIS A 20 23.82 14.22 -24.60
CA HIS A 20 24.66 13.10 -24.18
C HIS A 20 23.77 12.00 -23.57
N PRO A 21 24.15 10.71 -23.67
CA PRO A 21 23.39 9.63 -23.05
C PRO A 21 23.22 9.88 -21.56
N LEU A 22 22.15 9.35 -20.99
CA LEU A 22 21.96 9.36 -19.53
C LEU A 22 23.12 8.61 -18.86
N THR A 23 23.90 9.31 -18.06
CA THR A 23 25.03 8.75 -17.32
C THR A 23 24.64 8.46 -15.88
N LEU A 24 24.92 7.24 -15.41
CA LEU A 24 24.53 6.77 -14.10
C LEU A 24 25.67 6.00 -13.47
N ASP A 25 26.05 6.38 -12.25
CA ASP A 25 27.00 5.66 -11.41
C ASP A 25 26.26 4.81 -10.39
N THR A 26 26.58 3.53 -10.35
CA THR A 26 25.86 2.56 -9.51
C THR A 26 26.37 2.46 -8.08
N HIS A 27 27.52 3.09 -7.79
CA HIS A 27 28.10 2.99 -6.45
C HIS A 27 28.96 4.19 -6.11
N VAL A 28 28.45 4.99 -5.17
CA VAL A 28 29.16 6.14 -4.61
C VAL A 28 28.97 6.13 -3.10
N ASP A 29 30.08 6.06 -2.36
CA ASP A 29 30.04 6.12 -0.90
C ASP A 29 29.78 7.53 -0.39
N ILE A 30 29.28 7.59 0.85
CA ILE A 30 29.14 8.83 1.61
C ILE A 30 29.72 8.64 3.00
N PRO A 31 30.57 9.57 3.50
CA PRO A 31 31.06 9.49 4.86
C PRO A 31 29.97 9.76 5.90
N LEU A 32 30.15 9.35 7.16
CA LEU A 32 29.21 9.64 8.26
C LEU A 32 29.04 11.15 8.54
N SER A 33 29.99 11.95 8.10
CA SER A 33 29.97 13.42 8.16
C SER A 33 29.25 14.08 6.98
N TYR A 34 28.84 13.29 5.93
CA TYR A 34 28.14 13.80 4.75
C TYR A 34 26.95 14.67 5.13
N MET A 35 26.87 15.88 4.57
CA MET A 35 25.84 16.88 4.83
C MET A 35 25.73 17.38 6.30
N HIS A 36 26.35 16.71 7.26
CA HIS A 36 26.38 17.12 8.68
C HIS A 36 27.55 18.05 8.99
N ASP A 37 28.65 17.92 8.25
CA ASP A 37 29.79 18.86 8.30
C ASP A 37 29.78 19.75 7.05
N ALA A 38 29.99 21.04 7.22
CA ALA A 38 30.04 22.00 6.13
C ALA A 38 31.13 21.71 5.06
N LYS A 39 32.18 20.98 5.45
CA LYS A 39 33.25 20.48 4.58
C LYS A 39 32.76 19.43 3.59
N PHE A 40 31.75 18.61 4.01
CA PHE A 40 31.18 17.52 3.24
C PHE A 40 29.76 17.84 2.77
N ASP A 41 29.49 19.11 2.49
CA ASP A 41 28.24 19.59 1.92
C ASP A 41 28.25 19.34 0.40
N ALA A 42 27.42 18.38 -0.05
CA ALA A 42 27.35 17.97 -1.46
C ALA A 42 27.00 19.09 -2.44
N GLY A 43 26.41 20.19 -1.98
CA GLY A 43 26.09 21.33 -2.84
C GLY A 43 27.31 22.25 -3.10
N LYS A 44 28.47 21.94 -2.54
CA LYS A 44 29.70 22.74 -2.65
C LYS A 44 30.80 21.92 -3.33
N ASP A 45 31.63 22.60 -4.12
CA ASP A 45 32.86 22.03 -4.67
C ASP A 45 33.84 21.81 -3.51
N GLY A 46 33.94 20.59 -3.01
CA GLY A 46 34.62 20.22 -1.80
C GLY A 46 35.58 19.04 -1.95
N PRO A 47 35.96 18.39 -0.86
CA PRO A 47 36.83 17.22 -0.87
C PRO A 47 36.15 15.93 -1.36
N LEU A 48 34.81 15.88 -1.37
CA LEU A 48 34.08 14.74 -1.91
C LEU A 48 34.42 14.50 -3.39
N LYS A 49 34.55 13.25 -3.80
CA LYS A 49 34.73 12.90 -5.21
C LYS A 49 33.42 13.09 -5.99
N VAL A 50 32.27 12.94 -5.33
CA VAL A 50 30.97 13.21 -5.89
C VAL A 50 30.25 14.30 -5.11
N ASP A 51 30.17 15.49 -5.72
CA ASP A 51 29.33 16.62 -5.29
C ASP A 51 28.55 17.15 -6.48
N LEU A 52 27.50 17.93 -6.24
CA LEU A 52 26.62 18.41 -7.29
C LEU A 52 27.35 19.28 -8.34
N PRO A 53 28.29 20.17 -7.98
CA PRO A 53 29.15 20.88 -8.94
C PRO A 53 29.98 19.95 -9.82
N LYS A 54 30.62 18.91 -9.28
CA LYS A 54 31.44 17.95 -10.03
C LYS A 54 30.58 17.10 -10.95
N MET A 55 29.42 16.58 -10.47
CA MET A 55 28.48 15.84 -11.30
C MET A 55 28.09 16.67 -12.53
N ARG A 56 27.73 17.94 -12.36
CA ARG A 56 27.37 18.83 -13.47
C ARG A 56 28.54 19.08 -14.45
N ARG A 57 29.75 19.33 -13.92
CA ARG A 57 30.96 19.54 -14.77
C ARG A 57 31.28 18.31 -15.59
N GLY A 58 31.24 17.14 -14.97
CA GLY A 58 31.58 15.87 -15.61
C GLY A 58 30.46 15.30 -16.47
N GLY A 59 29.24 15.81 -16.32
CA GLY A 59 28.08 15.29 -17.01
C GLY A 59 27.62 13.94 -16.44
N LEU A 60 27.69 13.75 -15.11
CA LEU A 60 27.09 12.62 -14.40
C LEU A 60 25.68 13.01 -14.00
N ASP A 61 24.67 12.35 -14.57
CA ASP A 61 23.27 12.71 -14.38
C ASP A 61 22.65 12.08 -13.13
N ALA A 62 23.13 10.90 -12.74
CA ALA A 62 22.54 10.09 -11.67
C ALA A 62 23.60 9.30 -10.92
N ALA A 63 23.40 9.10 -9.61
CA ALA A 63 24.28 8.28 -8.78
C ALA A 63 23.52 7.55 -7.69
N PHE A 64 23.91 6.32 -7.38
CA PHE A 64 23.53 5.61 -6.16
C PHE A 64 24.41 6.06 -5.00
N PHE A 65 23.84 6.78 -4.06
CA PHE A 65 24.49 7.12 -2.78
C PHE A 65 24.27 5.97 -1.81
N VAL A 66 25.38 5.38 -1.35
CA VAL A 66 25.34 4.07 -0.71
C VAL A 66 25.27 4.18 0.81
N ILE A 67 24.39 3.37 1.37
CA ILE A 67 24.30 3.15 2.82
C ILE A 67 25.26 1.99 3.16
N TYR A 68 26.55 2.30 3.17
CA TYR A 68 27.59 1.38 3.61
C TYR A 68 27.74 1.39 5.13
N VAL A 69 27.93 0.23 5.71
CA VAL A 69 28.30 0.03 7.10
C VAL A 69 29.37 -1.03 7.19
N GLU A 70 30.48 -0.73 7.88
CA GLU A 70 31.57 -1.69 8.10
C GLU A 70 31.07 -2.93 8.84
N GLN A 71 31.53 -4.10 8.43
CA GLN A 71 31.23 -5.37 9.09
C GLN A 71 31.85 -5.40 10.48
N GLY A 72 31.02 -5.58 11.48
CA GLY A 72 31.40 -5.75 12.88
C GLY A 72 31.03 -7.14 13.42
N PRO A 73 31.25 -7.36 14.72
CA PRO A 73 30.87 -8.61 15.38
C PRO A 73 29.36 -8.88 15.30
N LEU A 74 28.95 -10.11 15.05
CA LEU A 74 27.54 -10.54 15.00
C LEU A 74 26.93 -10.62 16.42
N THR A 75 26.82 -9.47 17.06
CA THR A 75 26.30 -9.28 18.43
C THR A 75 25.23 -8.18 18.43
N GLN A 76 24.37 -8.19 19.44
CA GLN A 76 23.35 -7.15 19.60
C GLN A 76 23.94 -5.73 19.61
N ALA A 77 25.09 -5.53 20.27
CA ALA A 77 25.76 -4.24 20.31
C ALA A 77 26.34 -3.85 18.93
N GLY A 78 26.92 -4.82 18.19
CA GLY A 78 27.40 -4.62 16.83
C GLY A 78 26.28 -4.22 15.88
N TYR A 79 25.18 -4.94 15.88
CA TYR A 79 23.98 -4.61 15.08
C TYR A 79 23.41 -3.23 15.43
N ALA A 80 23.32 -2.90 16.72
CA ALA A 80 22.80 -1.60 17.14
C ALA A 80 23.68 -0.44 16.63
N LYS A 81 25.01 -0.60 16.63
CA LYS A 81 25.95 0.37 16.06
C LYS A 81 25.74 0.51 14.55
N ALA A 82 25.66 -0.61 13.84
CA ALA A 82 25.47 -0.63 12.39
C ALA A 82 24.17 0.07 11.96
N VAL A 83 23.07 -0.25 12.65
CA VAL A 83 21.76 0.39 12.42
C VAL A 83 21.81 1.89 12.64
N ALA A 84 22.49 2.35 13.71
CA ALA A 84 22.62 3.79 14.00
C ALA A 84 23.45 4.51 12.93
N GLN A 85 24.52 3.90 12.43
CA GLN A 85 25.32 4.45 11.33
C GLN A 85 24.52 4.53 10.02
N ALA A 86 23.80 3.46 9.67
CA ALA A 86 22.92 3.45 8.50
C ALA A 86 21.86 4.57 8.58
N ALA A 87 21.18 4.71 9.73
CA ALA A 87 20.20 5.77 9.94
C ALA A 87 20.78 7.17 9.69
N ARG A 88 21.99 7.42 10.19
CA ARG A 88 22.68 8.71 10.00
C ARG A 88 23.00 8.99 8.52
N LYS A 89 23.39 7.98 7.73
CA LYS A 89 23.63 8.12 6.29
C LYS A 89 22.34 8.40 5.53
N TYR A 90 21.24 7.71 5.87
CA TYR A 90 19.92 8.04 5.33
C TYR A 90 19.49 9.49 5.61
N ASP A 91 19.68 9.95 6.86
CA ASP A 91 19.34 11.33 7.26
C ASP A 91 20.18 12.35 6.48
N ALA A 92 21.42 12.03 6.15
CA ALA A 92 22.30 12.86 5.36
C ALA A 92 21.80 13.00 3.90
N ILE A 93 21.34 11.91 3.29
CA ILE A 93 20.72 11.94 1.94
C ILE A 93 19.44 12.78 1.96
N ASP A 94 18.55 12.55 2.94
CA ASP A 94 17.32 13.36 3.09
C ASP A 94 17.65 14.85 3.25
N LEU A 95 18.70 15.18 4.01
CA LEU A 95 19.17 16.56 4.19
C LEU A 95 19.68 17.17 2.88
N MET A 96 20.43 16.43 2.06
CA MET A 96 20.85 16.86 0.72
C MET A 96 19.65 17.18 -0.17
N LEU A 97 18.70 16.25 -0.27
CA LEU A 97 17.49 16.41 -1.09
C LEU A 97 16.65 17.61 -0.65
N LYS A 98 16.53 17.82 0.67
CA LYS A 98 15.79 18.95 1.25
C LYS A 98 16.50 20.28 1.01
N ARG A 99 17.84 20.29 1.05
CA ARG A 99 18.64 21.53 0.91
C ARG A 99 18.76 21.98 -0.55
N TYR A 100 18.77 21.04 -1.49
CA TYR A 100 19.02 21.29 -2.91
C TYR A 100 17.93 20.76 -3.85
N PRO A 101 16.63 21.03 -3.58
CA PRO A 101 15.51 20.41 -4.32
C PRO A 101 15.43 20.82 -5.79
N ASP A 102 16.05 21.93 -6.18
CA ASP A 102 16.10 22.39 -7.57
C ASP A 102 17.26 21.79 -8.34
N GLN A 103 18.24 21.18 -7.66
CA GLN A 103 19.42 20.60 -8.27
C GLN A 103 19.38 19.10 -8.40
N ILE A 104 18.89 18.39 -7.35
CA ILE A 104 18.87 16.95 -7.27
C ILE A 104 17.55 16.47 -6.66
N ARG A 105 17.04 15.33 -7.13
CA ARG A 105 15.84 14.67 -6.59
C ARG A 105 16.07 13.20 -6.40
N LEU A 106 15.37 12.64 -5.42
CA LEU A 106 15.29 11.19 -5.24
C LEU A 106 14.62 10.56 -6.45
N ALA A 107 15.21 9.51 -6.99
CA ALA A 107 14.61 8.64 -7.99
C ALA A 107 14.37 7.27 -7.37
N ARG A 108 13.12 6.85 -7.34
CA ARG A 108 12.67 5.56 -6.79
C ARG A 108 12.39 4.54 -7.89
N THR A 109 12.30 5.02 -9.13
CA THR A 109 11.98 4.21 -10.31
C THR A 109 12.87 4.62 -11.49
N PRO A 110 13.07 3.74 -12.48
CA PRO A 110 13.70 4.09 -13.75
C PRO A 110 13.01 5.28 -14.46
N GLY A 111 11.70 5.42 -14.27
CA GLY A 111 10.92 6.56 -14.78
C GLY A 111 11.36 7.90 -14.16
N ASP A 112 11.59 7.91 -12.84
CA ASP A 112 12.03 9.11 -12.11
C ASP A 112 13.40 9.60 -12.60
N VAL A 113 14.34 8.66 -12.83
CA VAL A 113 15.68 9.01 -13.35
C VAL A 113 15.57 9.74 -14.69
N ARG A 114 14.74 9.24 -15.62
CA ARG A 114 14.49 9.86 -16.92
C ARG A 114 13.80 11.21 -16.80
N ALA A 115 12.80 11.30 -15.93
CA ALA A 115 12.05 12.53 -15.67
C ALA A 115 12.93 13.63 -15.06
N ASN A 116 13.80 13.27 -14.10
CA ASN A 116 14.73 14.22 -13.50
C ASN A 116 15.71 14.76 -14.55
N LYS A 117 16.30 13.91 -15.40
CA LYS A 117 17.17 14.36 -16.49
C LYS A 117 16.42 15.28 -17.46
N ALA A 118 15.21 14.92 -17.87
CA ALA A 118 14.38 15.75 -18.75
C ALA A 118 14.07 17.13 -18.13
N ALA A 119 13.98 17.20 -16.80
CA ALA A 119 13.79 18.44 -16.03
C ALA A 119 15.11 19.19 -15.74
N GLY A 120 16.27 18.73 -16.24
CA GLY A 120 17.58 19.31 -15.99
C GLY A 120 18.09 19.14 -14.56
N ARG A 121 17.55 18.15 -13.82
CA ARG A 121 17.94 17.81 -12.45
C ARG A 121 18.77 16.55 -12.40
N LEU A 122 19.66 16.47 -11.41
CA LEU A 122 20.38 15.25 -11.07
C LEU A 122 19.44 14.27 -10.33
N SER A 123 19.76 12.97 -10.39
CA SER A 123 19.05 11.94 -9.66
C SER A 123 19.93 11.37 -8.55
N ALA A 124 19.39 11.32 -7.34
CA ALA A 124 19.92 10.50 -6.26
C ALA A 124 19.10 9.21 -6.20
N MET A 125 19.77 8.08 -6.22
CA MET A 125 19.23 6.78 -5.87
C MET A 125 19.92 6.31 -4.59
N VAL A 126 19.33 5.35 -3.88
CA VAL A 126 19.88 4.79 -2.65
C VAL A 126 20.14 3.31 -2.83
N GLY A 127 21.34 2.86 -2.49
CA GLY A 127 21.73 1.46 -2.40
C GLY A 127 22.12 1.08 -0.98
N ILE A 128 21.91 -0.16 -0.60
CA ILE A 128 22.43 -0.71 0.66
C ILE A 128 23.69 -1.51 0.33
N GLU A 129 24.78 -1.22 1.02
CA GLU A 129 25.97 -2.04 0.99
C GLU A 129 26.22 -2.64 2.36
N ASN A 130 26.43 -3.98 2.40
CA ASN A 130 26.53 -4.76 3.60
C ASN A 130 25.22 -4.80 4.43
N SER A 131 24.42 -5.80 4.18
CA SER A 131 23.15 -6.02 4.92
C SER A 131 23.32 -6.29 6.43
N TYR A 132 24.55 -6.27 6.95
CA TYR A 132 24.82 -6.17 8.39
C TYR A 132 24.10 -4.97 9.02
N SER A 133 23.88 -3.90 8.25
CA SER A 133 23.08 -2.73 8.62
C SER A 133 21.60 -3.04 8.93
N LEU A 134 21.08 -4.19 8.49
CA LEU A 134 19.74 -4.65 8.83
C LEU A 134 19.64 -5.17 10.27
N GLY A 135 20.78 -5.45 10.94
CA GLY A 135 20.81 -5.85 12.35
C GLY A 135 20.02 -7.12 12.64
N HIS A 136 20.04 -8.10 11.70
CA HIS A 136 19.31 -9.37 11.75
C HIS A 136 17.77 -9.17 11.91
N ASP A 137 17.22 -8.12 11.29
CA ASP A 137 15.80 -7.78 11.35
C ASP A 137 15.28 -7.43 9.95
N LEU A 138 14.48 -8.32 9.38
CA LEU A 138 13.97 -8.20 8.02
C LEU A 138 13.06 -6.96 7.83
N LYS A 139 12.38 -6.50 8.89
CA LYS A 139 11.55 -5.27 8.84
C LYS A 139 12.38 -4.03 8.47
N ARG A 140 13.69 -4.05 8.72
CA ARG A 140 14.57 -2.94 8.34
C ARG A 140 14.86 -2.87 6.85
N LEU A 141 14.71 -3.98 6.13
CA LEU A 141 14.75 -3.94 4.67
C LEU A 141 13.53 -3.17 4.12
N ASP A 142 12.35 -3.40 4.70
CA ASP A 142 11.14 -2.64 4.35
C ASP A 142 11.30 -1.15 4.66
N ALA A 143 11.85 -0.83 5.82
CA ALA A 143 12.12 0.56 6.21
C ALA A 143 13.17 1.23 5.30
N ALA A 144 14.17 0.48 4.83
CA ALA A 144 15.16 0.97 3.87
C ALA A 144 14.52 1.23 2.49
N TYR A 145 13.70 0.30 2.01
CA TYR A 145 12.92 0.47 0.78
C TYR A 145 12.01 1.71 0.86
N ALA A 146 11.32 1.89 1.99
CA ALA A 146 10.51 3.07 2.26
C ALA A 146 11.31 4.37 2.20
N ARG A 147 12.60 4.37 2.56
CA ARG A 147 13.52 5.51 2.44
C ARG A 147 14.16 5.64 1.05
N GLY A 148 13.75 4.80 0.08
CA GLY A 148 14.16 4.88 -1.32
C GLY A 148 15.31 3.97 -1.72
N ALA A 149 15.69 2.98 -0.89
CA ALA A 149 16.66 1.99 -1.28
C ALA A 149 16.13 1.14 -2.43
N SER A 150 16.87 1.07 -3.55
CA SER A 150 16.47 0.36 -4.77
C SER A 150 17.29 -0.90 -5.01
N TYR A 151 18.40 -1.08 -4.28
CA TYR A 151 19.11 -2.35 -4.22
C TYR A 151 19.62 -2.68 -2.82
N VAL A 152 19.86 -3.98 -2.59
CA VAL A 152 20.39 -4.53 -1.34
C VAL A 152 21.61 -5.39 -1.59
N GLY A 153 22.78 -4.93 -1.14
CA GLY A 153 24.06 -5.65 -1.14
C GLY A 153 24.17 -6.55 0.10
N LEU A 154 24.44 -7.84 -0.13
CA LEU A 154 24.35 -8.86 0.92
C LEU A 154 25.53 -8.87 1.88
N ALA A 155 26.73 -8.56 1.42
CA ALA A 155 27.97 -8.65 2.19
C ALA A 155 28.91 -7.49 1.89
N HIS A 156 29.99 -7.38 2.66
CA HIS A 156 31.18 -6.56 2.40
C HIS A 156 32.41 -7.37 2.78
N VAL A 157 33.50 -6.79 3.27
CA VAL A 157 34.65 -7.48 3.82
C VAL A 157 34.27 -8.16 5.14
N GLY A 158 34.51 -9.47 5.25
CA GLY A 158 34.07 -10.32 6.35
C GLY A 158 32.72 -11.01 6.09
N ASN A 159 32.60 -12.26 6.52
CA ASN A 159 31.35 -12.99 6.46
C ASN A 159 30.35 -12.38 7.43
N ASN A 160 29.08 -12.37 7.04
CA ASN A 160 27.99 -11.94 7.92
C ASN A 160 26.94 -13.05 8.10
N ASP A 161 25.84 -12.73 8.75
CA ASP A 161 24.74 -13.66 8.99
C ASP A 161 23.79 -13.87 7.81
N LEU A 162 24.09 -13.25 6.65
CA LEU A 162 23.33 -13.44 5.41
C LEU A 162 24.10 -14.26 4.38
N CYS A 163 25.38 -13.95 4.18
CA CYS A 163 26.13 -14.35 3.00
C CYS A 163 27.61 -14.45 3.30
N GLY A 164 28.29 -15.40 2.65
CA GLY A 164 29.75 -15.43 2.63
C GLY A 164 30.33 -14.26 1.84
N SER A 165 31.42 -13.68 2.36
CA SER A 165 32.18 -12.63 1.68
C SER A 165 33.24 -13.20 0.75
N SER A 166 33.52 -12.52 -0.36
CA SER A 166 34.67 -12.79 -1.22
C SER A 166 36.02 -12.45 -0.55
N LEU A 167 35.96 -11.63 0.51
CA LEU A 167 37.12 -11.25 1.35
C LEU A 167 36.81 -11.56 2.82
N PRO A 168 36.98 -12.83 3.27
CA PRO A 168 36.84 -13.20 4.67
C PRO A 168 37.80 -12.43 5.57
N SER A 169 37.33 -12.00 6.76
CA SER A 169 38.13 -11.22 7.72
C SER A 169 38.63 -12.06 8.88
N LYS A 170 39.92 -12.20 9.02
CA LYS A 170 40.55 -12.88 10.18
C LYS A 170 40.26 -12.16 11.49
N ASP A 171 40.17 -10.86 11.47
CA ASP A 171 39.89 -10.04 12.66
C ASP A 171 38.45 -10.27 13.20
N LEU A 172 37.56 -10.74 12.34
CA LEU A 172 36.19 -11.16 12.70
C LEU A 172 36.08 -12.68 12.98
N GLY A 173 37.20 -13.41 12.87
CA GLY A 173 37.25 -14.85 13.14
C GLY A 173 36.93 -15.72 11.93
N ASP A 174 36.91 -15.17 10.74
CA ASP A 174 36.66 -15.92 9.52
C ASP A 174 37.85 -16.83 9.13
N LYS A 175 37.54 -17.97 8.52
CA LYS A 175 38.59 -18.79 7.89
C LYS A 175 39.01 -18.14 6.56
N PRO A 176 40.32 -18.05 6.27
CA PRO A 176 40.80 -17.36 5.07
C PRO A 176 40.30 -17.89 3.73
N ASP A 177 39.93 -19.15 3.70
CA ASP A 177 39.44 -19.87 2.53
C ASP A 177 37.93 -20.13 2.56
N SER A 178 37.21 -19.43 3.45
CA SER A 178 35.75 -19.62 3.53
C SER A 178 35.06 -19.13 2.27
N ASN A 179 34.19 -19.98 1.74
CA ASN A 179 33.34 -19.70 0.58
C ASN A 179 31.91 -20.11 0.94
N LEU A 180 31.30 -19.36 1.87
CA LEU A 180 30.00 -19.68 2.40
C LEU A 180 28.90 -19.19 1.43
N GLY A 181 27.81 -19.98 1.29
CA GLY A 181 26.61 -19.59 0.55
C GLY A 181 25.68 -18.68 1.34
N LEU A 182 24.43 -18.59 0.89
CA LEU A 182 23.36 -17.90 1.61
C LEU A 182 22.94 -18.65 2.89
N SER A 183 22.84 -17.93 3.97
CA SER A 183 22.18 -18.43 5.19
C SER A 183 20.63 -18.47 5.02
N ASP A 184 19.94 -19.02 6.00
CA ASP A 184 18.46 -18.98 6.01
C ASP A 184 17.93 -17.54 6.11
N PHE A 185 18.61 -16.66 6.85
CA PHE A 185 18.25 -15.25 6.91
C PHE A 185 18.57 -14.52 5.59
N GLY A 186 19.70 -14.81 4.96
CA GLY A 186 20.03 -14.33 3.62
C GLY A 186 18.98 -14.72 2.57
N ARG A 187 18.47 -15.94 2.63
CA ARG A 187 17.39 -16.42 1.75
C ARG A 187 16.08 -15.61 1.95
N GLN A 188 15.76 -15.26 3.20
CA GLN A 188 14.60 -14.40 3.50
C GLN A 188 14.79 -12.99 2.93
N VAL A 189 15.98 -12.40 3.07
CA VAL A 189 16.31 -11.08 2.52
C VAL A 189 16.18 -11.08 0.99
N VAL A 190 16.71 -12.07 0.28
CA VAL A 190 16.59 -12.17 -1.19
C VAL A 190 15.13 -12.28 -1.62
N ARG A 191 14.33 -13.14 -0.97
CA ARG A 191 12.89 -13.25 -1.29
C ARG A 191 12.14 -11.95 -1.02
N ARG A 192 12.46 -11.28 0.08
CA ARG A 192 11.81 -10.01 0.41
C ARG A 192 12.21 -8.90 -0.55
N ALA A 193 13.47 -8.80 -0.94
CA ALA A 193 13.93 -7.86 -1.96
C ALA A 193 13.16 -8.05 -3.28
N ASN A 194 13.03 -9.29 -3.76
CA ASN A 194 12.24 -9.59 -4.96
C ASN A 194 10.75 -9.18 -4.81
N ALA A 195 10.16 -9.42 -3.63
CA ALA A 195 8.77 -9.03 -3.36
C ALA A 195 8.57 -7.51 -3.32
N LEU A 196 9.58 -6.76 -2.92
CA LEU A 196 9.59 -5.28 -2.92
C LEU A 196 9.93 -4.68 -4.28
N GLY A 197 10.42 -5.47 -5.25
CA GLY A 197 10.96 -4.94 -6.51
C GLY A 197 12.33 -4.27 -6.33
N MET A 198 13.08 -4.66 -5.30
CA MET A 198 14.46 -4.22 -5.06
C MET A 198 15.43 -5.15 -5.78
N MET A 199 16.41 -4.58 -6.47
CA MET A 199 17.50 -5.35 -7.07
C MET A 199 18.36 -5.99 -5.97
N VAL A 200 18.70 -7.29 -6.14
CA VAL A 200 19.64 -7.98 -5.26
C VAL A 200 21.04 -7.77 -5.80
N ASP A 201 21.92 -7.16 -5.00
CA ASP A 201 23.31 -6.90 -5.34
C ASP A 201 24.23 -7.96 -4.73
N ILE A 202 25.04 -8.56 -5.57
CA ILE A 202 25.99 -9.62 -5.19
C ILE A 202 27.44 -9.13 -5.10
N SER A 203 27.68 -7.83 -5.23
CA SER A 203 29.02 -7.29 -5.00
C SER A 203 29.51 -7.68 -3.60
N HIS A 204 30.78 -7.97 -3.44
CA HIS A 204 31.40 -8.52 -2.24
C HIS A 204 31.02 -9.96 -1.86
N ALA A 205 29.95 -10.52 -2.42
CA ALA A 205 29.55 -11.89 -2.09
C ALA A 205 30.61 -12.93 -2.54
N SER A 206 30.71 -14.01 -1.78
CA SER A 206 31.52 -15.18 -2.19
C SER A 206 30.92 -15.83 -3.44
N ASP A 207 31.74 -16.53 -4.21
CA ASP A 207 31.25 -17.24 -5.41
C ASP A 207 30.13 -18.25 -5.10
N ALA A 208 30.16 -18.89 -3.92
CA ALA A 208 29.07 -19.77 -3.47
C ALA A 208 27.77 -19.01 -3.20
N CYS A 209 27.86 -17.87 -2.51
CA CYS A 209 26.70 -17.03 -2.27
C CYS A 209 26.10 -16.51 -3.58
N VAL A 210 26.92 -16.07 -4.54
CA VAL A 210 26.43 -15.65 -5.87
C VAL A 210 25.64 -16.77 -6.55
N ARG A 211 26.13 -18.02 -6.52
CA ARG A 211 25.41 -19.17 -7.09
C ARG A 211 24.08 -19.43 -6.39
N ASP A 212 24.04 -19.32 -5.06
CA ASP A 212 22.80 -19.49 -4.29
C ASP A 212 21.78 -18.39 -4.61
N VAL A 213 22.23 -17.13 -4.76
CA VAL A 213 21.36 -16.00 -5.15
C VAL A 213 20.80 -16.21 -6.55
N LEU A 214 21.65 -16.62 -7.52
CA LEU A 214 21.23 -16.93 -8.88
C LEU A 214 20.15 -18.02 -8.94
N ALA A 215 20.28 -19.04 -8.08
CA ALA A 215 19.28 -20.11 -7.98
C ALA A 215 17.97 -19.68 -7.31
N LEU A 216 18.05 -18.77 -6.34
CA LEU A 216 16.91 -18.38 -5.51
C LEU A 216 16.11 -17.20 -6.05
N SER A 217 16.78 -16.16 -6.58
CA SER A 217 16.13 -14.94 -7.02
C SER A 217 15.13 -15.22 -8.16
N THR A 218 13.92 -14.66 -8.05
CA THR A 218 12.88 -14.72 -9.08
C THR A 218 12.99 -13.60 -10.11
N ALA A 219 13.87 -12.64 -9.86
CA ALA A 219 14.15 -11.49 -10.73
C ALA A 219 15.63 -11.48 -11.14
N PRO A 220 16.03 -10.71 -12.15
CA PRO A 220 17.43 -10.47 -12.48
C PRO A 220 18.19 -9.91 -11.28
N ILE A 221 19.50 -10.10 -11.24
CA ILE A 221 20.35 -9.61 -10.15
C ILE A 221 21.40 -8.62 -10.68
N ILE A 222 22.00 -7.85 -9.79
CA ILE A 222 23.08 -6.94 -10.14
C ILE A 222 24.38 -7.29 -9.39
N ALA A 223 25.52 -6.94 -10.01
CA ALA A 223 26.73 -6.62 -9.28
C ALA A 223 26.93 -5.11 -9.37
N SER A 224 26.67 -4.37 -8.31
CA SER A 224 26.69 -2.89 -8.31
C SER A 224 28.08 -2.34 -8.61
N HIS A 225 29.16 -3.08 -8.25
CA HIS A 225 30.55 -2.70 -8.46
C HIS A 225 31.47 -3.94 -8.38
N SER A 226 31.74 -4.62 -9.52
CA SER A 226 32.60 -5.77 -9.64
C SER A 226 33.24 -5.85 -11.03
N SER A 227 34.50 -6.25 -11.11
CA SER A 227 35.21 -6.33 -12.39
C SER A 227 35.53 -7.80 -12.78
N ALA A 228 36.29 -8.03 -13.83
CA ALA A 228 36.57 -9.36 -14.37
C ALA A 228 37.82 -9.99 -13.73
N ARG A 229 37.66 -11.19 -13.13
CA ARG A 229 38.76 -11.96 -12.52
C ARG A 229 39.78 -12.45 -13.55
N ALA A 230 39.34 -12.69 -14.77
CA ALA A 230 40.21 -13.11 -15.87
C ALA A 230 41.23 -12.02 -16.29
N ILE A 231 40.96 -10.74 -16.07
CA ILE A 231 41.89 -9.63 -16.31
C ILE A 231 42.77 -9.43 -15.09
N THR A 232 42.17 -9.31 -13.90
CA THR A 232 42.94 -9.18 -12.66
C THR A 232 42.41 -10.20 -11.65
N ASP A 233 43.27 -11.21 -11.37
CA ASP A 233 42.94 -12.29 -10.44
C ASP A 233 42.86 -11.73 -9.00
N HIS A 234 41.70 -11.18 -8.66
CA HIS A 234 41.37 -10.64 -7.34
C HIS A 234 40.06 -11.26 -6.86
N PRO A 235 39.88 -11.64 -5.57
CA PRO A 235 38.64 -12.28 -5.09
C PRO A 235 37.38 -11.44 -5.28
N ARG A 236 37.52 -10.10 -5.29
CA ARG A 236 36.40 -9.18 -5.53
C ARG A 236 35.92 -9.14 -6.97
N ASN A 237 36.73 -9.62 -7.90
CA ASN A 237 36.35 -9.72 -9.30
C ASN A 237 35.62 -11.06 -9.57
N LEU A 238 34.68 -11.04 -10.50
CA LEU A 238 33.88 -12.19 -10.85
C LEU A 238 34.59 -13.05 -11.91
N PRO A 239 34.59 -14.39 -11.78
CA PRO A 239 35.05 -15.27 -12.82
C PRO A 239 34.10 -15.31 -14.00
N ASP A 240 34.58 -15.62 -15.19
CA ASP A 240 33.83 -15.59 -16.46
C ASP A 240 32.54 -16.43 -16.40
N GLU A 241 32.54 -17.55 -15.69
CA GLU A 241 31.36 -18.38 -15.48
C GLU A 241 30.25 -17.68 -14.72
N LEU A 242 30.59 -16.85 -13.73
CA LEU A 242 29.58 -16.05 -12.99
C LEU A 242 29.15 -14.82 -13.77
N LEU A 243 30.06 -14.16 -14.52
CA LEU A 243 29.68 -13.10 -15.45
C LEU A 243 28.62 -13.60 -16.43
N LYS A 244 28.84 -14.77 -17.01
CA LYS A 244 27.90 -15.42 -17.93
C LYS A 244 26.58 -15.81 -17.22
N ALA A 245 26.66 -16.41 -16.04
CA ALA A 245 25.47 -16.87 -15.32
C ALA A 245 24.55 -15.68 -14.89
N ILE A 246 25.13 -14.54 -14.52
CA ILE A 246 24.39 -13.31 -14.23
C ILE A 246 23.73 -12.79 -15.51
N ALA A 247 24.43 -12.79 -16.63
CA ALA A 247 23.88 -12.39 -17.93
C ALA A 247 22.75 -13.33 -18.38
N ASP A 248 22.92 -14.64 -18.28
CA ASP A 248 21.91 -15.65 -18.63
C ASP A 248 20.64 -15.50 -17.77
N LYS A 249 20.76 -14.97 -16.53
CA LYS A 249 19.64 -14.59 -15.65
C LYS A 249 19.00 -13.26 -16.03
N GLY A 250 19.53 -12.53 -17.00
CA GLY A 250 19.07 -11.20 -17.41
C GLY A 250 19.64 -10.05 -16.59
N GLY A 251 20.59 -10.31 -15.69
CA GLY A 251 21.21 -9.35 -14.79
C GLY A 251 22.20 -8.38 -15.46
N VAL A 252 22.87 -7.56 -14.64
CA VAL A 252 23.90 -6.61 -15.10
C VAL A 252 25.06 -6.54 -14.11
N ILE A 253 26.27 -6.44 -14.63
CA ILE A 253 27.51 -6.31 -13.86
C ILE A 253 28.11 -4.95 -14.14
N GLN A 254 28.31 -4.14 -13.11
CA GLN A 254 28.94 -2.83 -13.21
C GLN A 254 30.43 -2.99 -12.99
N ALA A 255 31.22 -2.76 -14.05
CA ALA A 255 32.66 -2.66 -13.95
C ALA A 255 33.04 -1.55 -12.96
N VAL A 256 33.92 -1.82 -12.01
CA VAL A 256 34.29 -0.87 -10.98
C VAL A 256 35.65 -0.26 -11.21
N ALA A 257 35.75 1.04 -11.05
CA ALA A 257 36.99 1.82 -11.19
C ALA A 257 37.82 1.84 -9.89
N TYR A 258 37.96 0.67 -9.28
CA TYR A 258 38.77 0.51 -8.05
C TYR A 258 40.16 -0.01 -8.40
N LYS A 259 41.17 0.75 -8.03
CA LYS A 259 42.57 0.56 -8.48
C LYS A 259 43.11 -0.87 -8.32
N GLU A 260 42.87 -1.51 -7.16
CA GLU A 260 43.39 -2.85 -6.83
C GLU A 260 42.67 -3.98 -7.58
N PHE A 261 41.40 -3.72 -7.99
CA PHE A 261 40.61 -4.69 -8.75
C PHE A 261 40.93 -4.62 -10.24
N LEU A 262 41.53 -3.53 -10.69
CA LEU A 262 41.93 -3.32 -12.08
C LEU A 262 43.38 -3.73 -12.32
N LYS A 263 44.28 -3.52 -11.33
CA LYS A 263 45.70 -3.77 -11.46
C LYS A 263 46.32 -4.13 -10.13
N LYS A 264 46.98 -5.31 -10.04
CA LYS A 264 47.74 -5.69 -8.85
C LYS A 264 49.03 -4.88 -8.76
N ASP A 265 49.28 -4.22 -7.65
CA ASP A 265 50.53 -3.58 -7.28
C ASP A 265 50.81 -3.82 -5.78
N PRO A 266 51.40 -5.00 -5.43
CA PRO A 266 51.70 -5.33 -4.03
C PRO A 266 52.62 -4.31 -3.33
N ALA A 267 53.46 -3.62 -4.10
CA ALA A 267 54.38 -2.63 -3.53
C ALA A 267 53.59 -1.37 -3.14
N ARG A 268 52.67 -0.97 -3.98
CA ARG A 268 51.73 0.12 -3.67
C ARG A 268 50.86 -0.19 -2.44
N GLU A 269 50.25 -1.39 -2.41
CA GLU A 269 49.44 -1.84 -1.28
C GLU A 269 50.21 -1.82 0.05
N ALA A 270 51.46 -2.27 0.02
CA ALA A 270 52.35 -2.21 1.22
C ALA A 270 52.68 -0.79 1.63
N ALA A 271 52.92 0.12 0.67
CA ALA A 271 53.21 1.53 0.92
C ALA A 271 51.96 2.25 1.49
N GLU A 272 50.75 1.98 0.97
CA GLU A 272 49.49 2.54 1.47
C GLU A 272 49.19 2.07 2.91
N LYS A 273 49.36 0.76 3.21
CA LYS A 273 49.23 0.24 4.58
C LYS A 273 50.20 0.89 5.54
N ALA A 274 51.45 1.10 5.12
CA ALA A 274 52.48 1.76 5.94
C ALA A 274 52.12 3.25 6.20
N LEU A 275 51.58 3.94 5.19
CA LEU A 275 51.07 5.30 5.31
C LEU A 275 49.89 5.37 6.28
N GLN A 276 48.90 4.51 6.11
CA GLN A 276 47.74 4.44 7.01
C GLN A 276 48.13 4.24 8.46
N ALA A 277 49.01 3.24 8.74
CA ALA A 277 49.52 3.01 10.08
C ALA A 277 50.31 4.19 10.64
N ARG A 278 51.01 4.95 9.80
CA ARG A 278 51.75 6.16 10.22
C ARG A 278 50.76 7.27 10.56
N VAL A 279 49.81 7.55 9.68
CA VAL A 279 48.84 8.64 9.87
C VAL A 279 47.96 8.40 11.12
N ALA A 280 47.53 7.18 11.37
CA ALA A 280 46.77 6.83 12.57
C ALA A 280 47.63 7.10 13.84
N ARG A 281 48.89 6.68 13.84
CA ARG A 281 49.78 6.95 14.99
C ARG A 281 50.03 8.47 15.22
N GLU A 282 50.25 9.22 14.14
CA GLU A 282 50.42 10.67 14.19
C GLU A 282 49.18 11.40 14.73
N ALA A 283 48.01 10.88 14.44
CA ALA A 283 46.72 11.36 14.94
C ALA A 283 46.41 10.90 16.38
N GLY A 284 47.23 10.00 16.96
CA GLY A 284 47.02 9.44 18.30
C GLY A 284 45.99 8.31 18.37
N ASP A 285 45.65 7.72 17.26
CA ASP A 285 44.68 6.64 17.17
C ASP A 285 45.32 5.25 17.14
N LYS A 286 44.63 4.26 17.68
CA LYS A 286 45.15 2.86 17.74
C LYS A 286 45.05 2.14 16.39
N ALA A 287 44.14 2.54 15.54
CA ALA A 287 43.89 1.98 14.23
C ALA A 287 43.55 3.08 13.23
N TYR A 288 43.76 2.80 11.96
CA TYR A 288 43.38 3.68 10.89
C TYR A 288 41.84 3.66 10.73
N ASP A 289 41.26 4.84 10.53
CA ASP A 289 39.83 5.06 10.26
C ASP A 289 39.75 5.99 9.05
N SER A 290 39.27 5.48 7.92
CA SER A 290 39.22 6.23 6.68
C SER A 290 38.39 7.51 6.80
N GLU A 291 37.24 7.46 7.50
CA GLU A 291 36.38 8.63 7.67
C GLU A 291 37.03 9.77 8.42
N LYS A 292 38.04 9.46 9.25
CA LYS A 292 38.79 10.43 10.03
C LYS A 292 40.12 10.86 9.38
N HIS A 293 40.82 9.88 8.79
CA HIS A 293 42.20 10.06 8.40
C HIS A 293 42.44 10.38 6.93
N ASP A 294 41.55 9.95 6.00
CA ASP A 294 41.71 10.19 4.56
C ASP A 294 41.78 11.67 4.20
N TYR A 295 41.15 12.51 5.00
CA TYR A 295 41.12 13.96 4.78
C TYR A 295 42.19 14.76 5.50
N LEU A 296 43.12 14.07 6.15
CA LEU A 296 44.25 14.72 6.81
C LEU A 296 45.35 15.08 5.79
N PRO A 297 46.00 16.26 5.91
CA PRO A 297 47.08 16.67 5.03
C PRO A 297 48.19 15.61 4.92
N ALA A 298 48.60 15.00 6.08
CA ALA A 298 49.64 13.95 6.10
C ALA A 298 49.26 12.73 5.24
N TYR A 299 48.02 12.32 5.22
CA TYR A 299 47.52 11.24 4.34
C TYR A 299 47.55 11.67 2.87
N THR A 300 46.98 12.82 2.56
CA THR A 300 46.91 13.35 1.20
C THR A 300 48.31 13.53 0.57
N GLU A 301 49.26 14.06 1.33
CA GLU A 301 50.64 14.22 0.89
C GLU A 301 51.34 12.88 0.72
N GLY A 302 51.15 11.96 1.66
CA GLY A 302 51.67 10.61 1.60
C GLY A 302 51.13 9.84 0.35
N MET A 303 49.84 9.92 0.09
CA MET A 303 49.24 9.33 -1.09
C MET A 303 49.80 9.91 -2.39
N ARG A 304 50.01 11.25 -2.45
CA ARG A 304 50.67 11.88 -3.62
C ARG A 304 52.11 11.38 -3.83
N ALA A 305 52.86 11.07 -2.77
CA ALA A 305 54.19 10.50 -2.87
C ALA A 305 54.13 9.05 -3.42
N ILE A 306 53.25 8.24 -2.84
CA ILE A 306 53.00 6.85 -3.33
C ILE A 306 52.58 6.87 -4.78
N GLN A 307 51.70 7.77 -5.18
CA GLN A 307 51.23 7.92 -6.56
C GLN A 307 52.34 8.18 -7.58
N ARG A 308 53.41 8.92 -7.17
CA ARG A 308 54.54 9.17 -8.05
C ARG A 308 55.43 7.94 -8.26
N GLU A 309 55.56 7.09 -7.25
CA GLU A 309 56.38 5.90 -7.25
C GLU A 309 55.63 4.66 -7.79
N HIS A 310 54.34 4.57 -7.46
CA HIS A 310 53.43 3.51 -7.82
C HIS A 310 52.14 4.14 -8.41
N PRO A 311 52.13 4.40 -9.74
CA PRO A 311 50.95 5.03 -10.40
C PRO A 311 49.71 4.16 -10.26
N LEU A 312 48.54 4.85 -10.09
CA LEU A 312 47.23 4.22 -10.08
C LEU A 312 46.99 3.42 -11.40
N ALA A 313 46.06 2.48 -11.34
CA ALA A 313 45.43 1.96 -12.52
C ALA A 313 44.90 3.11 -13.39
N THR A 314 44.82 2.91 -14.68
CA THR A 314 44.44 3.92 -15.66
C THR A 314 43.02 3.70 -16.15
N LEU A 315 42.46 4.73 -16.82
CA LEU A 315 41.20 4.58 -17.56
C LEU A 315 41.30 3.44 -18.61
N ASP A 316 42.46 3.22 -19.23
CA ASP A 316 42.62 2.13 -20.21
C ASP A 316 42.57 0.76 -19.52
N ASP A 317 43.12 0.57 -18.34
CA ASP A 317 43.00 -0.65 -17.53
C ASP A 317 41.52 -0.92 -17.21
N PHE A 318 40.74 0.10 -16.85
CA PHE A 318 39.30 0.01 -16.61
C PHE A 318 38.52 -0.40 -17.87
N LEU A 319 38.85 0.21 -19.01
CA LEU A 319 38.20 -0.10 -20.29
C LEU A 319 38.50 -1.52 -20.77
N ASP A 320 39.69 -2.11 -20.43
CA ASP A 320 40.02 -3.48 -20.72
C ASP A 320 39.07 -4.45 -19.98
N HIS A 321 38.75 -4.19 -18.72
CA HIS A 321 37.74 -4.94 -17.96
C HIS A 321 36.35 -4.84 -18.62
N ILE A 322 35.89 -3.65 -19.00
CA ILE A 322 34.61 -3.47 -19.70
C ILE A 322 34.59 -4.27 -21.01
N GLN A 323 35.64 -4.20 -21.84
CA GLN A 323 35.69 -4.96 -23.10
C GLN A 323 35.64 -6.46 -22.87
N HIS A 324 36.38 -6.98 -21.86
CA HIS A 324 36.34 -8.40 -21.51
C HIS A 324 34.94 -8.82 -21.04
N MET A 325 34.34 -8.05 -20.13
CA MET A 325 33.01 -8.34 -19.61
C MET A 325 31.96 -8.31 -20.72
N VAL A 326 32.02 -7.37 -21.65
CA VAL A 326 31.13 -7.32 -22.83
C VAL A 326 31.34 -8.52 -23.74
N LYS A 327 32.58 -8.99 -23.89
CA LYS A 327 32.90 -10.21 -24.69
C LYS A 327 32.28 -11.45 -24.05
N VAL A 328 32.27 -11.56 -22.71
CA VAL A 328 31.81 -12.73 -21.97
C VAL A 328 30.30 -12.72 -21.71
N ALA A 329 29.79 -11.61 -21.21
CA ALA A 329 28.40 -11.46 -20.78
C ALA A 329 27.48 -10.84 -21.84
N GLY A 330 28.04 -10.13 -22.83
CA GLY A 330 27.29 -9.38 -23.84
C GLY A 330 27.06 -7.91 -23.45
N ILE A 331 26.83 -7.07 -24.47
CA ILE A 331 26.70 -5.64 -24.31
C ILE A 331 25.52 -5.22 -23.43
N ASP A 332 24.47 -6.05 -23.34
CA ASP A 332 23.26 -5.77 -22.57
C ASP A 332 23.40 -6.05 -21.06
N HIS A 333 24.57 -6.55 -20.62
CA HIS A 333 24.80 -7.04 -19.26
C HIS A 333 25.97 -6.36 -18.55
N VAL A 334 26.52 -5.31 -19.09
CA VAL A 334 27.67 -4.58 -18.53
C VAL A 334 27.33 -3.11 -18.29
N GLY A 335 27.83 -2.58 -17.19
CA GLY A 335 27.68 -1.17 -16.85
C GLY A 335 28.90 -0.61 -16.12
N ILE A 336 28.74 0.49 -15.40
CA ILE A 336 29.81 1.29 -14.82
C ILE A 336 29.52 1.64 -13.35
N ALA A 337 30.56 1.52 -12.51
CA ALA A 337 30.62 2.02 -11.15
C ALA A 337 31.95 2.71 -10.88
N SER A 338 31.94 3.81 -10.15
CA SER A 338 33.18 4.51 -9.77
C SER A 338 33.76 4.00 -8.45
N ASP A 339 32.91 3.65 -7.49
CA ASP A 339 33.30 3.44 -6.11
C ASP A 339 33.94 4.72 -5.47
N PHE A 340 33.54 5.88 -5.95
CA PHE A 340 34.01 7.17 -5.44
C PHE A 340 33.65 7.36 -3.97
N ASP A 341 34.54 8.00 -3.25
CA ASP A 341 34.48 8.19 -1.79
C ASP A 341 34.53 6.87 -0.98
N GLY A 342 34.52 5.67 -1.63
CA GLY A 342 34.78 4.36 -1.05
C GLY A 342 36.19 3.81 -1.35
N GLY A 343 37.00 4.57 -2.06
CA GLY A 343 38.35 4.23 -2.46
C GLY A 343 38.57 4.10 -3.97
N GLY A 344 37.49 4.22 -4.74
CA GLY A 344 37.55 4.28 -6.20
C GLY A 344 38.24 5.57 -6.66
N GLU A 345 39.27 5.40 -7.50
CA GLU A 345 39.98 6.41 -8.24
C GLU A 345 40.97 5.78 -9.20
N ILE A 346 41.03 6.29 -10.40
CA ILE A 346 41.97 5.83 -11.42
C ILE A 346 42.51 7.04 -12.21
N THR A 347 43.69 6.93 -12.76
CA THR A 347 44.26 7.96 -13.62
C THR A 347 43.35 8.19 -14.83
N GLY A 348 42.80 9.38 -14.98
CA GLY A 348 41.86 9.76 -16.03
C GLY A 348 40.40 9.69 -15.62
N TRP A 349 40.07 9.20 -14.39
CA TRP A 349 38.76 9.34 -13.76
C TRP A 349 38.94 9.38 -12.23
N MET A 350 39.37 10.56 -11.74
CA MET A 350 39.69 10.79 -10.32
C MET A 350 38.50 11.22 -9.47
N ASP A 351 37.53 11.86 -10.09
CA ASP A 351 36.26 12.28 -9.47
C ASP A 351 35.17 12.47 -10.53
N ALA A 352 33.94 12.78 -10.09
CA ALA A 352 32.80 12.91 -10.97
C ALA A 352 32.96 14.00 -12.04
N SER A 353 33.86 14.97 -11.88
CA SER A 353 34.11 16.01 -12.88
C SER A 353 34.79 15.50 -14.16
N GLU A 354 35.42 14.30 -14.07
CA GLU A 354 36.11 13.66 -15.18
C GLU A 354 35.27 12.57 -15.90
N THR A 355 34.02 12.38 -15.57
CA THR A 355 33.11 11.34 -16.11
C THR A 355 33.08 11.30 -17.64
N ARG A 356 33.22 12.45 -18.30
CA ARG A 356 33.29 12.53 -19.78
C ARG A 356 34.48 11.78 -20.38
N ASN A 357 35.56 11.58 -19.60
CA ASN A 357 36.72 10.84 -20.07
C ASN A 357 36.40 9.38 -20.33
N VAL A 358 35.53 8.79 -19.49
CA VAL A 358 35.05 7.41 -19.65
C VAL A 358 34.26 7.27 -20.96
N THR A 359 33.31 8.18 -21.21
CA THR A 359 32.57 8.22 -22.49
C THR A 359 33.50 8.35 -23.69
N ALA A 360 34.49 9.25 -23.62
CA ALA A 360 35.48 9.42 -24.69
C ALA A 360 36.35 8.17 -24.85
N GLY A 361 36.71 7.49 -23.74
CA GLY A 361 37.44 6.25 -23.74
C GLY A 361 36.67 5.10 -24.42
N LEU A 362 35.40 4.93 -24.09
CA LEU A 362 34.52 3.94 -24.74
C LEU A 362 34.43 4.19 -26.25
N LYS A 363 34.29 5.43 -26.69
CA LYS A 363 34.29 5.77 -28.10
C LYS A 363 35.62 5.40 -28.79
N ARG A 364 36.76 5.68 -28.15
CA ARG A 364 38.08 5.28 -28.67
C ARG A 364 38.24 3.77 -28.81
N ARG A 365 37.57 2.99 -27.94
CA ARG A 365 37.54 1.51 -27.96
C ARG A 365 36.54 0.95 -28.98
N GLY A 366 35.84 1.81 -29.74
CA GLY A 366 34.93 1.43 -30.83
C GLY A 366 33.51 1.11 -30.43
N PHE A 367 33.07 1.42 -29.18
CA PHE A 367 31.68 1.30 -28.78
C PHE A 367 30.83 2.38 -29.50
N SER A 368 29.69 1.96 -30.04
CA SER A 368 28.72 2.87 -30.63
C SER A 368 28.05 3.75 -29.55
N ASP A 369 27.42 4.86 -29.95
CA ASP A 369 26.66 5.72 -29.03
C ASP A 369 25.50 4.92 -28.36
N ALA A 370 24.91 3.95 -29.07
CA ALA A 370 23.90 3.06 -28.54
C ALA A 370 24.48 2.11 -27.47
N ASP A 371 25.67 1.53 -27.71
CA ASP A 371 26.35 0.69 -26.71
C ASP A 371 26.75 1.50 -25.48
N ILE A 372 27.25 2.71 -25.67
CA ILE A 372 27.63 3.62 -24.58
C ILE A 372 26.40 3.99 -23.74
N ALA A 373 25.25 4.23 -24.36
CA ALA A 373 24.01 4.47 -23.64
C ALA A 373 23.54 3.27 -22.83
N LYS A 374 23.72 2.04 -23.34
CA LYS A 374 23.46 0.80 -22.60
C LYS A 374 24.38 0.68 -21.39
N ILE A 375 25.70 0.83 -21.58
CA ILE A 375 26.73 0.70 -20.54
C ILE A 375 26.51 1.74 -19.42
N TRP A 376 26.23 3.00 -19.75
CA TRP A 376 26.04 4.05 -18.73
C TRP A 376 24.79 3.89 -17.89
N SER A 377 23.67 3.49 -18.48
CA SER A 377 22.42 3.44 -17.71
C SER A 377 21.40 2.43 -18.22
N GLY A 378 21.36 2.21 -19.55
CA GLY A 378 20.29 1.44 -20.16
C GLY A 378 20.16 0.03 -19.59
N ASN A 379 21.28 -0.64 -19.35
CA ASN A 379 21.30 -2.00 -18.82
C ASN A 379 20.81 -2.08 -17.37
N LEU A 380 21.27 -1.17 -16.51
CA LEU A 380 20.79 -1.12 -15.12
C LEU A 380 19.31 -0.77 -15.05
N LEU A 381 18.87 0.26 -15.77
CA LEU A 381 17.47 0.68 -15.76
C LEU A 381 16.54 -0.41 -16.31
N ARG A 382 17.01 -1.25 -17.24
CA ARG A 382 16.29 -2.44 -17.70
C ARG A 382 16.13 -3.48 -16.58
N VAL A 383 17.20 -3.78 -15.86
CA VAL A 383 17.17 -4.73 -14.74
C VAL A 383 16.24 -4.20 -13.64
N TRP A 384 16.39 -2.97 -13.24
CA TRP A 384 15.52 -2.36 -12.23
C TRP A 384 14.04 -2.39 -12.64
N SER A 385 13.71 -2.07 -13.91
CA SER A 385 12.33 -2.21 -14.42
C SER A 385 11.83 -3.67 -14.41
N ALA A 386 12.72 -4.65 -14.60
CA ALA A 386 12.33 -6.06 -14.54
C ALA A 386 12.03 -6.53 -13.10
N ASP A 387 12.75 -6.02 -12.10
CA ASP A 387 12.48 -6.29 -10.68
C ASP A 387 11.12 -5.71 -10.26
N GLU A 388 10.81 -4.47 -10.64
CA GLU A 388 9.50 -3.86 -10.42
C GLU A 388 8.37 -4.66 -11.10
N ALA A 389 8.60 -5.11 -12.34
CA ALA A 389 7.63 -5.92 -13.08
C ALA A 389 7.42 -7.30 -12.43
N ALA A 390 8.45 -7.92 -11.89
CA ALA A 390 8.35 -9.20 -11.19
C ALA A 390 7.52 -9.08 -9.90
N SER A 391 7.68 -7.99 -9.15
CA SER A 391 6.85 -7.67 -7.98
C SER A 391 5.39 -7.47 -8.38
N SER A 392 5.12 -6.66 -9.39
CA SER A 392 3.75 -6.43 -9.90
C SER A 392 3.08 -7.71 -10.39
N ALA A 393 3.80 -8.59 -11.08
CA ALA A 393 3.29 -9.88 -11.55
C ALA A 393 2.88 -10.82 -10.40
N SER A 394 3.50 -10.70 -9.22
CA SER A 394 3.09 -11.44 -8.02
C SER A 394 1.72 -10.96 -7.51
N LEU A 395 1.45 -9.65 -7.52
CA LEU A 395 0.15 -9.08 -7.14
C LEU A 395 -0.93 -9.39 -8.20
N ASP A 396 -0.57 -9.38 -9.48
CA ASP A 396 -1.47 -9.78 -10.58
C ASP A 396 -2.01 -11.19 -10.37
N LYS A 397 -1.16 -12.13 -9.96
CA LYS A 397 -1.59 -13.52 -9.67
C LYS A 397 -2.64 -13.59 -8.58
N LEU A 398 -2.50 -12.81 -7.50
CA LEU A 398 -3.51 -12.78 -6.42
C LEU A 398 -4.86 -12.27 -6.93
N VAL A 399 -4.86 -11.21 -7.74
CA VAL A 399 -6.08 -10.65 -8.31
C VAL A 399 -6.72 -11.63 -9.31
N ASP A 400 -5.91 -12.22 -10.21
CA ASP A 400 -6.40 -13.18 -11.22
C ASP A 400 -6.96 -14.44 -10.55
N GLU A 401 -6.32 -14.93 -9.47
CA GLU A 401 -6.81 -16.07 -8.69
C GLU A 401 -8.14 -15.74 -8.00
N ALA A 402 -8.28 -14.56 -7.39
CA ALA A 402 -9.55 -14.13 -6.80
C ALA A 402 -10.67 -14.05 -7.86
N VAL A 403 -10.37 -13.45 -9.01
CA VAL A 403 -11.32 -13.34 -10.13
C VAL A 403 -11.77 -14.72 -10.61
N ALA A 404 -10.83 -15.65 -10.80
CA ALA A 404 -11.13 -16.99 -11.29
C ALA A 404 -11.87 -17.85 -10.24
N ARG A 405 -11.47 -17.78 -8.97
CA ARG A 405 -12.07 -18.61 -7.91
C ARG A 405 -13.51 -18.23 -7.57
N TYR A 406 -13.80 -16.93 -7.57
CA TYR A 406 -15.09 -16.39 -7.14
C TYR A 406 -15.93 -15.85 -8.28
N ASP A 407 -15.51 -16.09 -9.53
CA ASP A 407 -16.18 -15.60 -10.74
C ASP A 407 -16.53 -14.10 -10.64
N ILE A 408 -15.56 -13.26 -10.22
CA ILE A 408 -15.80 -11.83 -10.00
C ILE A 408 -16.05 -11.14 -11.33
N PRO A 409 -17.24 -10.51 -11.54
CA PRO A 409 -17.58 -9.89 -12.82
C PRO A 409 -16.68 -8.73 -13.19
N GLY A 410 -16.31 -7.91 -12.19
CA GLY A 410 -15.43 -6.77 -12.36
C GLY A 410 -14.78 -6.34 -11.05
N ILE A 411 -13.50 -5.99 -11.11
CA ILE A 411 -12.69 -5.64 -9.96
C ILE A 411 -11.72 -4.49 -10.28
N ALA A 412 -11.46 -3.66 -9.28
CA ALA A 412 -10.40 -2.65 -9.28
C ALA A 412 -9.63 -2.73 -7.96
N VAL A 413 -8.30 -2.87 -8.04
CA VAL A 413 -7.39 -3.02 -6.91
C VAL A 413 -6.25 -2.02 -7.05
N GLY A 414 -5.87 -1.37 -5.95
CA GLY A 414 -4.69 -0.53 -5.90
C GLY A 414 -3.92 -0.72 -4.59
N VAL A 415 -2.60 -0.68 -4.66
CA VAL A 415 -1.70 -0.81 -3.51
C VAL A 415 -0.85 0.45 -3.38
N ILE A 416 -0.74 0.93 -2.16
CA ILE A 416 0.12 2.05 -1.76
C ILE A 416 1.25 1.47 -0.91
N GLN A 417 2.49 1.85 -1.20
CA GLN A 417 3.64 1.60 -0.35
C GLN A 417 4.41 2.90 -0.16
N ASP A 418 4.84 3.16 1.07
CA ASP A 418 5.53 4.39 1.46
C ASP A 418 4.85 5.69 0.94
N GLY A 419 3.52 5.72 0.97
CA GLY A 419 2.72 6.85 0.52
C GLY A 419 2.58 7.00 -1.00
N ASN A 420 3.14 6.09 -1.80
CA ASN A 420 3.06 6.10 -3.25
C ASN A 420 2.19 4.95 -3.77
N VAL A 421 1.42 5.20 -4.82
CA VAL A 421 0.70 4.14 -5.52
C VAL A 421 1.72 3.33 -6.34
N VAL A 422 1.95 2.08 -5.95
CA VAL A 422 2.94 1.18 -6.60
C VAL A 422 2.29 0.15 -7.50
N TYR A 423 0.99 -0.07 -7.36
CA TYR A 423 0.27 -1.07 -8.13
C TYR A 423 -1.18 -0.65 -8.35
N THR A 424 -1.69 -0.87 -9.56
CA THR A 424 -3.11 -0.79 -9.90
C THR A 424 -3.47 -1.88 -10.89
N ARG A 425 -4.58 -2.57 -10.63
CA ARG A 425 -5.10 -3.60 -11.52
C ARG A 425 -6.61 -3.45 -11.66
N THR A 426 -7.10 -3.57 -12.88
CA THR A 426 -8.52 -3.67 -13.16
C THR A 426 -8.78 -4.89 -14.06
N ALA A 427 -9.84 -5.62 -13.77
CA ALA A 427 -10.21 -6.79 -14.56
C ALA A 427 -11.74 -6.88 -14.70
N GLY A 428 -12.19 -7.66 -15.68
CA GLY A 428 -13.61 -7.94 -15.87
C GLY A 428 -14.41 -6.82 -16.52
N VAL A 429 -15.73 -6.84 -16.29
CA VAL A 429 -16.71 -5.98 -16.97
C VAL A 429 -17.58 -5.20 -15.97
N ARG A 430 -18.10 -4.07 -16.42
CA ARG A 430 -18.99 -3.21 -15.60
C ARG A 430 -20.36 -3.85 -15.35
N ALA A 431 -20.81 -4.70 -16.25
CA ALA A 431 -22.07 -5.46 -16.13
C ALA A 431 -21.93 -6.79 -16.85
N ALA A 432 -22.46 -7.88 -16.28
CA ALA A 432 -22.54 -9.18 -16.91
C ALA A 432 -23.30 -9.08 -18.24
N GLY A 433 -22.88 -9.85 -19.25
CA GLY A 433 -23.42 -9.77 -20.62
C GLY A 433 -22.94 -8.55 -21.44
N SER A 434 -22.23 -7.58 -20.80
CA SER A 434 -21.61 -6.44 -21.47
C SER A 434 -20.16 -6.73 -21.85
N ARG A 435 -19.66 -6.06 -22.91
CA ARG A 435 -18.23 -6.08 -23.26
C ARG A 435 -17.46 -4.89 -22.69
N VAL A 436 -18.13 -4.01 -21.95
CA VAL A 436 -17.52 -2.78 -21.44
C VAL A 436 -16.72 -3.10 -20.20
N ARG A 437 -15.40 -2.89 -20.31
CA ARG A 437 -14.43 -3.24 -19.27
C ARG A 437 -14.51 -2.29 -18.09
N VAL A 438 -14.12 -2.80 -16.93
CA VAL A 438 -13.73 -1.99 -15.77
C VAL A 438 -12.38 -1.34 -16.04
N ASP A 439 -12.24 -0.08 -15.63
CA ASP A 439 -10.99 0.68 -15.60
C ASP A 439 -10.85 1.43 -14.27
N SER A 440 -9.72 2.13 -14.03
CA SER A 440 -9.46 2.83 -12.77
C SER A 440 -10.45 3.96 -12.46
N ARG A 441 -11.17 4.44 -13.49
CA ARG A 441 -12.18 5.50 -13.40
C ARG A 441 -13.61 4.96 -13.29
N THR A 442 -13.80 3.64 -13.22
CA THR A 442 -15.11 3.02 -13.06
C THR A 442 -15.64 3.26 -11.63
N LEU A 443 -16.86 3.79 -11.53
CA LEU A 443 -17.52 4.06 -10.25
C LEU A 443 -18.12 2.79 -9.65
N PHE A 444 -17.77 2.49 -8.41
CA PHE A 444 -18.35 1.45 -7.57
C PHE A 444 -19.07 2.04 -6.36
N LYS A 445 -20.08 1.35 -5.84
CA LYS A 445 -20.58 1.63 -4.48
C LYS A 445 -19.48 1.25 -3.48
N ILE A 446 -19.01 2.20 -2.69
CA ILE A 446 -18.02 1.90 -1.64
C ILE A 446 -18.69 1.48 -0.32
N ALA A 447 -20.03 1.51 -0.27
CA ALA A 447 -20.83 1.09 0.86
C ALA A 447 -20.32 1.68 2.19
N SER A 448 -20.13 0.87 3.22
CA SER A 448 -19.74 1.34 4.56
C SER A 448 -18.37 2.03 4.64
N ASN A 449 -17.53 1.98 3.62
CA ASN A 449 -16.37 2.87 3.53
C ASN A 449 -16.76 4.37 3.50
N SER A 450 -18.05 4.69 3.18
CA SER A 450 -18.62 6.03 3.31
C SER A 450 -18.61 6.57 4.74
N LYS A 451 -18.66 5.69 5.76
CA LYS A 451 -18.65 6.08 7.18
C LYS A 451 -17.41 6.87 7.56
N ALA A 452 -16.25 6.48 7.04
CA ALA A 452 -15.00 7.20 7.25
C ALA A 452 -15.05 8.62 6.64
N MET A 453 -15.73 8.80 5.49
CA MET A 453 -15.91 10.11 4.88
C MET A 453 -16.93 10.96 5.65
N THR A 454 -17.98 10.35 6.20
CA THR A 454 -18.95 11.01 7.10
C THR A 454 -18.27 11.51 8.37
N THR A 455 -17.41 10.70 8.98
CA THR A 455 -16.67 11.11 10.18
C THR A 455 -15.63 12.18 9.89
N ALA A 456 -14.99 12.15 8.73
CA ALA A 456 -14.11 13.23 8.29
C ALA A 456 -14.86 14.54 8.09
N LEU A 457 -16.07 14.51 7.52
CA LEU A 457 -16.96 15.68 7.45
C LEU A 457 -17.26 16.24 8.85
N ILE A 458 -17.64 15.36 9.79
CA ILE A 458 -17.91 15.78 11.17
C ILE A 458 -16.66 16.37 11.82
N ALA A 459 -15.47 15.75 11.64
CA ALA A 459 -14.21 16.29 12.13
C ALA A 459 -13.90 17.68 11.55
N ARG A 460 -14.21 17.92 10.27
CA ARG A 460 -14.11 19.25 9.65
C ARG A 460 -15.02 20.29 10.31
N LEU A 461 -16.26 19.89 10.64
CA LEU A 461 -17.20 20.76 11.33
C LEU A 461 -16.76 21.03 12.78
N VAL A 462 -16.16 20.04 13.45
CA VAL A 462 -15.51 20.21 14.78
C VAL A 462 -14.36 21.20 14.69
N ALA A 463 -13.45 21.01 13.71
CA ALA A 463 -12.32 21.92 13.48
C ALA A 463 -12.78 23.36 13.21
N ALA A 464 -13.93 23.53 12.54
CA ALA A 464 -14.57 24.83 12.27
C ALA A 464 -15.37 25.39 13.46
N GLY A 465 -15.41 24.70 14.60
CA GLY A 465 -16.15 25.11 15.80
C GLY A 465 -17.68 25.10 15.64
N LYS A 466 -18.22 24.38 14.66
CA LYS A 466 -19.66 24.32 14.39
C LYS A 466 -20.37 23.28 15.24
N LEU A 467 -19.65 22.28 15.71
CA LEU A 467 -20.10 21.25 16.66
C LEU A 467 -18.91 20.70 17.48
N HIS A 468 -19.24 19.99 18.56
CA HIS A 468 -18.24 19.26 19.37
C HIS A 468 -18.61 17.78 19.47
N TRP A 469 -17.61 16.91 19.62
CA TRP A 469 -17.81 15.47 19.77
C TRP A 469 -18.75 15.11 20.91
N ASP A 470 -18.71 15.88 22.01
CA ASP A 470 -19.46 15.68 23.24
C ASP A 470 -20.82 16.39 23.25
N ASP A 471 -21.19 17.11 22.20
CA ASP A 471 -22.49 17.78 22.13
C ASP A 471 -23.63 16.75 22.13
N PRO A 472 -24.69 16.94 22.92
CA PRO A 472 -25.90 16.11 22.86
C PRO A 472 -26.54 16.19 21.47
N VAL A 473 -27.02 15.08 20.94
CA VAL A 473 -27.68 15.02 19.62
C VAL A 473 -28.91 15.94 19.57
N VAL A 474 -29.68 16.01 20.66
CA VAL A 474 -30.86 16.86 20.77
C VAL A 474 -30.56 18.36 20.63
N LYS A 475 -29.34 18.80 20.78
CA LYS A 475 -28.91 20.20 20.51
C LYS A 475 -29.08 20.55 19.03
N TYR A 476 -28.87 19.62 18.14
CA TYR A 476 -28.97 19.81 16.70
C TYR A 476 -30.26 19.28 16.11
N LEU A 477 -30.82 18.22 16.71
CA LEU A 477 -32.04 17.55 16.32
C LEU A 477 -33.01 17.51 17.52
N PRO A 478 -33.78 18.61 17.81
CA PRO A 478 -34.62 18.70 19.01
C PRO A 478 -35.72 17.63 19.11
N ASP A 479 -36.14 17.09 17.96
CA ASP A 479 -37.19 16.05 17.88
C ASP A 479 -36.63 14.62 17.94
N PHE A 480 -35.27 14.47 17.99
CA PHE A 480 -34.64 13.18 18.08
C PHE A 480 -34.98 12.44 19.37
N ARG A 481 -35.38 11.19 19.27
CA ARG A 481 -35.72 10.32 20.41
C ARG A 481 -35.19 8.92 20.23
N MET A 482 -34.57 8.40 21.28
CA MET A 482 -34.32 6.97 21.48
C MET A 482 -35.42 6.36 22.33
N ASN A 483 -35.57 5.06 22.38
CA ASN A 483 -36.54 4.35 23.18
C ASN A 483 -36.46 4.73 24.67
N ASP A 484 -35.25 4.81 25.22
CA ASP A 484 -34.99 5.29 26.57
C ASP A 484 -34.86 6.82 26.58
N PRO A 485 -35.72 7.53 27.37
CA PRO A 485 -35.63 8.99 27.50
C PRO A 485 -34.32 9.50 28.11
N TRP A 486 -33.62 8.66 28.92
CA TRP A 486 -32.30 9.01 29.44
C TRP A 486 -31.26 8.98 28.34
N VAL A 487 -31.22 7.89 27.57
CA VAL A 487 -30.33 7.78 26.40
C VAL A 487 -30.56 8.91 25.42
N THR A 488 -31.82 9.29 25.18
CA THR A 488 -32.18 10.44 24.32
C THR A 488 -31.48 11.73 24.74
N ARG A 489 -31.34 12.01 26.04
CA ARG A 489 -30.68 13.22 26.55
C ARG A 489 -29.15 13.11 26.55
N GLU A 490 -28.65 11.91 26.79
CA GLU A 490 -27.20 11.67 27.06
C GLU A 490 -26.40 11.27 25.84
N ILE A 491 -27.05 10.81 24.75
CA ILE A 491 -26.35 10.41 23.52
C ILE A 491 -25.71 11.62 22.87
N GLN A 492 -24.43 11.50 22.57
CA GLN A 492 -23.57 12.55 22.02
C GLN A 492 -23.27 12.30 20.54
N VAL A 493 -22.77 13.29 19.85
CA VAL A 493 -22.37 13.18 18.43
C VAL A 493 -21.41 12.00 18.22
N ARG A 494 -20.41 11.83 19.11
CA ARG A 494 -19.46 10.72 19.03
C ARG A 494 -20.11 9.34 19.15
N ASP A 495 -21.18 9.20 19.96
CA ASP A 495 -21.86 7.90 20.15
C ASP A 495 -22.55 7.43 18.85
N LEU A 496 -22.94 8.37 17.97
CA LEU A 496 -23.52 8.04 16.67
C LEU A 496 -22.52 7.31 15.73
N LEU A 497 -21.22 7.40 16.02
CA LEU A 497 -20.16 6.99 15.11
C LEU A 497 -19.44 5.70 15.52
N ILE A 498 -19.69 5.20 16.74
CA ILE A 498 -18.89 4.14 17.34
C ILE A 498 -19.66 2.87 17.71
N HIS A 499 -20.92 2.79 17.28
CA HIS A 499 -21.75 1.56 17.44
C HIS A 499 -21.90 1.11 18.89
N ASN A 500 -22.24 2.04 19.80
CA ASN A 500 -22.40 1.79 21.25
C ASN A 500 -23.78 2.17 21.78
N SER A 501 -24.78 2.26 20.91
CA SER A 501 -26.13 2.74 21.20
C SER A 501 -26.89 1.87 22.22
N GLY A 502 -26.53 0.59 22.35
CA GLY A 502 -27.28 -0.40 23.08
C GLY A 502 -28.33 -1.13 22.23
N LEU A 503 -28.59 -0.66 21.01
CA LEU A 503 -29.41 -1.39 20.04
C LEU A 503 -28.70 -2.68 19.63
N ARG A 504 -29.44 -3.63 19.07
CA ARG A 504 -28.87 -4.83 18.46
C ARG A 504 -28.15 -4.48 17.16
N GLU A 505 -27.33 -5.38 16.66
CA GLU A 505 -26.68 -5.23 15.37
C GLU A 505 -27.71 -5.16 14.24
N GLY A 506 -27.62 -4.12 13.39
CA GLY A 506 -28.56 -3.90 12.29
C GLY A 506 -29.94 -3.40 12.66
N ALA A 507 -30.16 -2.96 13.90
CA ALA A 507 -31.47 -2.53 14.37
C ALA A 507 -32.10 -1.48 13.43
N GLY A 508 -33.30 -1.79 12.92
CA GLY A 508 -34.08 -0.94 12.03
C GLY A 508 -33.57 -0.85 10.59
N ASP A 509 -32.56 -1.61 10.19
CA ASP A 509 -32.01 -1.59 8.83
C ASP A 509 -33.05 -1.92 7.74
N LEU A 510 -34.16 -2.55 8.09
CA LEU A 510 -35.32 -2.73 7.18
C LEU A 510 -35.97 -1.41 6.73
N MET A 511 -35.64 -0.25 7.37
CA MET A 511 -36.00 1.08 6.85
C MET A 511 -35.02 1.59 5.79
N LEU A 512 -33.83 0.97 5.70
CA LEU A 512 -32.80 1.32 4.72
C LEU A 512 -32.86 0.38 3.51
N TRP A 513 -33.00 -0.91 3.76
CA TRP A 513 -32.95 -1.97 2.75
C TRP A 513 -34.12 -2.95 2.90
N PRO A 514 -34.56 -3.62 1.83
CA PRO A 514 -34.11 -3.45 0.44
C PRO A 514 -34.60 -2.15 -0.20
N GLU A 515 -33.83 -1.66 -1.16
CA GLU A 515 -34.27 -0.57 -2.02
C GLU A 515 -34.97 -1.12 -3.29
N PRO A 516 -35.96 -0.38 -3.88
CA PRO A 516 -36.55 0.87 -3.38
C PRO A 516 -37.54 0.62 -2.23
N ASN A 517 -37.56 1.55 -1.29
CA ASN A 517 -38.58 1.62 -0.24
C ASN A 517 -39.11 3.05 -0.08
N HIS A 518 -40.11 3.24 0.79
CA HIS A 518 -40.78 4.52 1.00
C HIS A 518 -40.45 5.15 2.37
N PHE A 519 -39.35 4.79 2.98
CA PHE A 519 -38.87 5.41 4.21
C PHE A 519 -38.06 6.67 3.89
N THR A 520 -38.29 7.69 4.69
CA THR A 520 -37.52 8.94 4.67
C THR A 520 -36.59 9.00 5.88
N ARG A 521 -35.58 9.89 5.87
CA ARG A 521 -34.75 10.14 7.04
C ARG A 521 -35.53 10.55 8.26
N LYS A 522 -36.62 11.29 8.05
CA LYS A 522 -37.56 11.67 9.13
C LYS A 522 -38.23 10.43 9.75
N ASP A 523 -38.61 9.45 8.93
CA ASP A 523 -39.17 8.18 9.43
C ASP A 523 -38.14 7.40 10.24
N ILE A 524 -36.90 7.38 9.79
CA ILE A 524 -35.79 6.72 10.49
C ILE A 524 -35.57 7.36 11.87
N LEU A 525 -35.49 8.70 11.95
CA LEU A 525 -35.35 9.40 13.21
C LEU A 525 -36.53 9.12 14.16
N ALA A 526 -37.77 9.10 13.63
CA ALA A 526 -38.94 8.76 14.41
C ALA A 526 -39.00 7.30 14.84
N GLY A 527 -38.49 6.38 13.98
CA GLY A 527 -38.44 4.95 14.23
C GLY A 527 -37.55 4.55 15.42
N LEU A 528 -36.45 5.27 15.62
CA LEU A 528 -35.50 5.01 16.73
C LEU A 528 -36.17 5.04 18.13
N ALA A 529 -37.24 5.80 18.29
CA ALA A 529 -37.99 5.82 19.54
C ALA A 529 -38.70 4.48 19.89
N TYR A 530 -38.86 3.60 18.91
CA TYR A 530 -39.54 2.31 19.06
C TYR A 530 -38.56 1.11 19.10
N LEU A 531 -37.33 1.28 18.64
CA LEU A 531 -36.31 0.23 18.67
C LEU A 531 -35.85 0.01 20.12
N LYS A 532 -36.06 -1.17 20.62
CA LYS A 532 -35.75 -1.50 22.02
C LYS A 532 -34.26 -1.83 22.15
N PRO A 533 -33.59 -1.33 23.20
CA PRO A 533 -32.20 -1.72 23.44
C PRO A 533 -32.10 -3.20 23.82
N GLU A 534 -31.12 -3.89 23.27
CA GLU A 534 -30.75 -5.25 23.67
C GLU A 534 -29.72 -5.22 24.80
N HIS A 535 -28.95 -4.14 24.89
CA HIS A 535 -27.87 -3.93 25.85
C HIS A 535 -27.96 -2.55 26.49
N SER A 536 -27.20 -2.36 27.57
CA SER A 536 -27.06 -1.04 28.16
C SER A 536 -26.31 -0.09 27.21
N PHE A 537 -26.73 1.15 27.16
CA PHE A 537 -26.06 2.22 26.42
C PHE A 537 -24.57 2.28 26.76
N ARG A 538 -23.70 2.38 25.76
CA ARG A 538 -22.21 2.42 25.87
C ARG A 538 -21.57 1.16 26.46
N SER A 539 -22.28 0.03 26.57
CA SER A 539 -21.74 -1.17 27.23
C SER A 539 -20.94 -2.07 26.30
N ARG A 540 -21.26 -2.08 25.01
CA ARG A 540 -20.58 -2.90 24.01
C ARG A 540 -20.82 -2.44 22.58
N TYR A 541 -20.04 -2.97 21.68
CA TYR A 541 -20.16 -2.78 20.25
C TYR A 541 -21.34 -3.60 19.68
N ALA A 542 -22.19 -2.92 18.90
CA ALA A 542 -23.22 -3.53 18.06
C ALA A 542 -23.41 -2.62 16.82
N TYR A 543 -23.09 -3.12 15.64
CA TYR A 543 -23.02 -2.33 14.41
C TYR A 543 -24.41 -1.75 14.03
N ASP A 544 -24.50 -0.45 13.83
CA ASP A 544 -25.76 0.29 13.65
C ASP A 544 -25.63 1.30 12.51
N ASN A 545 -26.36 1.08 11.41
CA ASN A 545 -26.39 1.98 10.26
C ASN A 545 -27.27 3.21 10.47
N LEU A 546 -28.35 3.08 11.25
CA LEU A 546 -29.29 4.18 11.45
C LEU A 546 -28.65 5.38 12.16
N LEU A 547 -27.75 5.13 13.11
CA LEU A 547 -27.07 6.21 13.81
C LEU A 547 -26.13 7.01 12.90
N TYR A 548 -25.59 6.40 11.85
CA TYR A 548 -24.87 7.17 10.81
C TYR A 548 -25.81 8.04 9.98
N VAL A 549 -27.05 7.62 9.75
CA VAL A 549 -28.08 8.51 9.15
C VAL A 549 -28.33 9.71 10.06
N VAL A 550 -28.49 9.47 11.36
CA VAL A 550 -28.61 10.55 12.38
C VAL A 550 -27.38 11.47 12.35
N ALA A 551 -26.18 10.91 12.29
CA ALA A 551 -24.93 11.69 12.21
C ALA A 551 -24.90 12.59 10.95
N GLY A 552 -25.40 12.10 9.82
CA GLY A 552 -25.58 12.90 8.60
C GLY A 552 -26.54 14.08 8.80
N GLU A 553 -27.66 13.87 9.49
CA GLU A 553 -28.63 14.93 9.80
C GLU A 553 -28.08 15.95 10.84
N VAL A 554 -27.30 15.47 11.84
CA VAL A 554 -26.57 16.36 12.76
C VAL A 554 -25.56 17.21 11.99
N ALA A 555 -24.79 16.62 11.07
CA ALA A 555 -23.86 17.36 10.24
C ALA A 555 -24.59 18.42 9.38
N ALA A 556 -25.76 18.07 8.80
CA ALA A 556 -26.56 18.98 8.01
C ALA A 556 -27.05 20.16 8.85
N ALA A 557 -27.57 19.89 10.05
CA ALA A 557 -28.03 20.92 10.97
C ALA A 557 -26.91 21.87 11.42
N ALA A 558 -25.76 21.33 11.82
CA ALA A 558 -24.60 22.10 12.25
C ALA A 558 -23.93 22.88 11.10
N GLY A 559 -23.86 22.24 9.92
CA GLY A 559 -23.20 22.80 8.73
C GLY A 559 -24.04 23.77 7.92
N GLY A 560 -25.36 23.79 8.13
CA GLY A 560 -26.32 24.69 7.46
C GLY A 560 -26.57 24.38 5.98
N ALA A 561 -26.36 23.11 5.57
CA ALA A 561 -26.65 22.61 4.22
C ALA A 561 -26.95 21.11 4.28
N SER A 562 -27.47 20.51 3.19
CA SER A 562 -27.69 19.06 3.17
C SER A 562 -26.39 18.30 3.37
N TYR A 563 -26.46 17.10 3.93
CA TYR A 563 -25.33 16.21 4.14
C TYR A 563 -24.51 16.02 2.84
N GLU A 564 -25.18 15.79 1.74
CA GLU A 564 -24.55 15.56 0.43
C GLU A 564 -23.78 16.80 -0.06
N THR A 565 -24.36 17.99 0.15
CA THR A 565 -23.68 19.26 -0.19
C THR A 565 -22.43 19.46 0.66
N LEU A 566 -22.57 19.19 1.97
CA LEU A 566 -21.46 19.32 2.91
C LEU A 566 -20.33 18.32 2.58
N LEU A 567 -20.66 17.07 2.30
CA LEU A 567 -19.67 16.05 1.98
C LEU A 567 -18.87 16.42 0.72
N ARG A 568 -19.54 16.93 -0.32
CA ARG A 568 -18.85 17.43 -1.53
C ARG A 568 -17.91 18.59 -1.19
N ARG A 569 -18.42 19.62 -0.52
CA ARG A 569 -17.70 20.87 -0.24
C ARG A 569 -16.55 20.69 0.74
N GLU A 570 -16.76 19.90 1.80
CA GLU A 570 -15.80 19.78 2.90
C GLU A 570 -14.82 18.58 2.74
N VAL A 571 -15.18 17.59 1.92
CA VAL A 571 -14.36 16.37 1.76
C VAL A 571 -13.93 16.16 0.31
N PHE A 572 -14.87 16.05 -0.64
CA PHE A 572 -14.51 15.66 -2.01
C PHE A 572 -13.70 16.74 -2.72
N GLU A 573 -14.16 17.97 -2.71
CA GLU A 573 -13.51 19.08 -3.41
C GLU A 573 -12.11 19.38 -2.86
N PRO A 574 -11.91 19.55 -1.53
CA PRO A 574 -10.58 19.85 -1.00
C PRO A 574 -9.55 18.73 -1.21
N LEU A 575 -9.99 17.47 -1.26
CA LEU A 575 -9.13 16.32 -1.48
C LEU A 575 -9.01 15.90 -2.94
N GLY A 576 -9.68 16.62 -3.85
CA GLY A 576 -9.66 16.34 -5.29
C GLY A 576 -10.30 14.99 -5.67
N LEU A 577 -11.31 14.53 -4.91
CA LEU A 577 -12.06 13.30 -5.19
C LEU A 577 -13.12 13.61 -6.26
N SER A 578 -12.66 13.87 -7.47
CA SER A 578 -13.44 14.52 -8.54
C SER A 578 -14.52 13.64 -9.16
N ARG A 579 -14.40 12.32 -9.01
CA ARG A 579 -15.35 11.35 -9.54
C ARG A 579 -16.30 10.80 -8.49
N CYS A 580 -15.98 10.93 -7.18
CA CYS A 580 -16.86 10.47 -6.13
C CYS A 580 -18.24 11.13 -6.21
N GLN A 581 -19.31 10.35 -6.10
CA GLN A 581 -20.70 10.76 -6.22
C GLN A 581 -21.49 10.48 -4.92
N ILE A 582 -22.36 11.40 -4.57
CA ILE A 582 -23.32 11.28 -3.46
C ILE A 582 -24.60 12.05 -3.78
N GLY A 583 -25.74 11.61 -3.26
CA GLY A 583 -27.05 12.20 -3.52
C GLY A 583 -27.63 11.80 -4.87
N SER A 584 -28.44 12.64 -5.48
CA SER A 584 -29.02 12.37 -6.81
C SER A 584 -28.11 12.89 -7.93
N TRP A 585 -27.89 12.05 -8.95
CA TRP A 585 -27.05 12.39 -10.11
C TRP A 585 -27.39 11.55 -11.35
N SER A 586 -27.02 12.05 -12.52
CA SER A 586 -27.24 11.36 -13.79
C SER A 586 -26.19 10.29 -14.01
N ARG A 587 -26.58 9.02 -13.98
CA ARG A 587 -25.68 7.89 -14.30
C ARG A 587 -25.06 8.03 -15.69
N ASP A 588 -25.86 8.34 -16.67
CA ASP A 588 -25.41 8.41 -18.06
C ASP A 588 -24.60 9.69 -18.33
N GLY A 589 -24.88 10.78 -17.60
CA GLY A 589 -24.11 12.03 -17.68
C GLY A 589 -22.72 11.90 -17.05
N VAL A 590 -22.59 11.19 -15.93
CA VAL A 590 -21.30 10.89 -15.29
C VAL A 590 -20.57 9.76 -16.02
N GLY A 591 -21.31 8.75 -16.48
CA GLY A 591 -20.77 7.59 -17.20
C GLY A 591 -19.84 6.70 -16.38
N ASN A 592 -19.41 5.60 -16.97
CA ASN A 592 -18.44 4.66 -16.41
C ASN A 592 -18.81 4.15 -15.01
N VAL A 593 -19.97 3.53 -14.88
CA VAL A 593 -20.54 3.03 -13.63
C VAL A 593 -20.68 1.51 -13.68
N ALA A 594 -20.13 0.82 -12.69
CA ALA A 594 -20.32 -0.61 -12.51
C ALA A 594 -21.74 -0.92 -12.01
N GLN A 595 -22.30 -2.05 -12.43
CA GLN A 595 -23.57 -2.55 -11.95
C GLN A 595 -23.35 -3.65 -10.91
N PRO A 596 -24.20 -3.78 -9.88
CA PRO A 596 -24.05 -4.83 -8.86
C PRO A 596 -24.49 -6.20 -9.40
N HIS A 597 -23.81 -7.25 -8.94
CA HIS A 597 -24.10 -8.62 -9.36
C HIS A 597 -24.28 -9.55 -8.17
N ARG A 598 -25.03 -10.62 -8.44
CA ARG A 598 -25.12 -11.82 -7.62
C ARG A 598 -24.75 -13.02 -8.46
N HIS A 599 -24.02 -13.96 -7.90
CA HIS A 599 -23.74 -15.24 -8.53
C HIS A 599 -24.97 -16.13 -8.39
N GLY A 600 -25.51 -16.60 -9.51
CA GLY A 600 -26.65 -17.50 -9.61
C GLY A 600 -26.26 -18.83 -10.26
N GLU A 601 -27.23 -19.72 -10.50
CA GLU A 601 -27.00 -21.03 -11.11
C GLU A 601 -26.37 -20.99 -12.52
N HIS A 602 -26.50 -19.88 -13.24
CA HIS A 602 -26.00 -19.70 -14.60
C HIS A 602 -24.88 -18.66 -14.71
N GLY A 603 -24.24 -18.31 -13.61
CA GLY A 603 -23.19 -17.28 -13.54
C GLY A 603 -23.68 -16.00 -12.88
N ASN A 604 -23.08 -14.87 -13.25
CA ASN A 604 -23.36 -13.59 -12.62
C ASN A 604 -24.54 -12.85 -13.29
N ASP A 605 -25.54 -12.49 -12.50
CA ASP A 605 -26.68 -11.68 -12.91
C ASP A 605 -26.61 -10.28 -12.30
N VAL A 606 -27.00 -9.25 -13.08
CA VAL A 606 -27.13 -7.88 -12.55
C VAL A 606 -28.34 -7.82 -11.64
N VAL A 607 -28.13 -7.46 -10.37
CA VAL A 607 -29.19 -7.30 -9.37
C VAL A 607 -29.43 -5.83 -9.07
N GLY A 608 -30.71 -5.41 -9.10
CA GLY A 608 -31.06 -4.01 -8.80
C GLY A 608 -30.34 -3.01 -9.70
N ALA A 609 -30.39 -3.22 -11.02
CA ALA A 609 -29.78 -2.35 -12.01
C ALA A 609 -30.07 -0.86 -11.76
N ASP A 610 -29.02 -0.05 -11.83
CA ASP A 610 -29.13 1.39 -11.59
C ASP A 610 -30.01 2.08 -12.64
N PRO A 611 -30.95 2.95 -12.23
CA PRO A 611 -31.71 3.79 -13.16
C PRO A 611 -30.82 4.85 -13.84
N ALA A 612 -31.32 5.49 -14.91
CA ALA A 612 -30.61 6.57 -15.61
C ALA A 612 -30.28 7.75 -14.67
N THR A 613 -31.16 8.04 -13.71
CA THR A 613 -30.90 8.96 -12.62
C THR A 613 -30.79 8.17 -11.32
N ILE A 614 -29.60 8.15 -10.74
CA ILE A 614 -29.36 7.57 -9.42
C ILE A 614 -30.08 8.46 -8.39
N PRO A 615 -31.00 7.94 -7.60
CA PRO A 615 -31.70 8.75 -6.58
C PRO A 615 -30.79 9.02 -5.37
N ALA A 616 -31.12 10.07 -4.62
CA ALA A 616 -30.60 10.21 -3.26
C ALA A 616 -31.19 9.10 -2.39
N ILE A 617 -30.38 8.47 -1.57
CA ILE A 617 -30.79 7.39 -0.66
C ILE A 617 -30.76 7.83 0.80
N THR A 618 -31.62 7.22 1.60
CA THR A 618 -31.73 7.53 3.03
C THR A 618 -30.45 7.16 3.79
N SER A 619 -29.82 6.05 3.40
CA SER A 619 -28.58 5.52 3.98
C SER A 619 -27.29 6.25 3.53
N ALA A 620 -27.38 7.42 2.88
CA ALA A 620 -26.25 8.11 2.27
C ALA A 620 -25.02 8.25 3.20
N ALA A 621 -25.24 8.65 4.46
CA ALA A 621 -24.17 8.83 5.45
C ALA A 621 -23.57 7.50 5.97
N ALA A 622 -24.33 6.41 5.88
CA ALA A 622 -23.87 5.07 6.27
C ALA A 622 -23.16 4.32 5.13
N GLY A 623 -23.58 4.55 3.85
CA GLY A 623 -23.09 3.71 2.76
C GLY A 623 -23.32 4.21 1.34
N GLY A 624 -23.74 5.49 1.13
CA GLY A 624 -24.23 5.95 -0.16
C GLY A 624 -23.22 6.53 -1.13
N VAL A 625 -21.93 6.56 -0.80
CA VAL A 625 -20.90 7.11 -1.68
C VAL A 625 -20.54 6.11 -2.77
N ARG A 626 -20.31 6.61 -3.97
CA ARG A 626 -19.67 5.87 -5.08
C ARG A 626 -18.41 6.59 -5.49
N CYS A 627 -17.32 5.85 -5.59
CA CYS A 627 -16.03 6.38 -6.05
C CYS A 627 -15.39 5.45 -7.08
N ASP A 628 -14.39 5.96 -7.77
CA ASP A 628 -13.48 5.18 -8.59
C ASP A 628 -12.20 4.85 -7.83
N LEU A 629 -11.35 3.99 -8.41
CA LEU A 629 -10.11 3.55 -7.77
C LEU A 629 -9.13 4.71 -7.55
N ASP A 630 -9.01 5.60 -8.53
CA ASP A 630 -8.07 6.72 -8.47
C ASP A 630 -8.42 7.67 -7.30
N ASP A 631 -9.70 7.99 -7.12
CA ASP A 631 -10.16 8.82 -6.00
C ASP A 631 -10.04 8.09 -4.64
N MET A 632 -10.29 6.77 -4.61
CA MET A 632 -10.10 5.98 -3.38
C MET A 632 -8.64 5.82 -2.98
N LEU A 633 -7.72 5.70 -3.94
CA LEU A 633 -6.28 5.72 -3.65
C LEU A 633 -5.83 7.11 -3.16
N ARG A 634 -6.39 8.19 -3.72
CA ARG A 634 -6.15 9.55 -3.24
C ARG A 634 -6.68 9.76 -1.82
N TRP A 635 -7.88 9.22 -1.52
CA TRP A 635 -8.44 9.17 -0.17
C TRP A 635 -7.53 8.41 0.80
N ALA A 636 -7.07 7.22 0.45
CA ALA A 636 -6.15 6.42 1.26
C ALA A 636 -4.80 7.13 1.47
N GLY A 637 -4.24 7.70 0.41
CA GLY A 637 -2.98 8.46 0.45
C GLY A 637 -3.04 9.68 1.37
N ASN A 638 -4.19 10.40 1.41
CA ASN A 638 -4.41 11.50 2.36
C ASN A 638 -4.25 11.08 3.83
N TRP A 639 -4.53 9.83 4.15
CA TRP A 639 -4.38 9.32 5.52
C TRP A 639 -3.00 8.76 5.79
N LEU A 640 -2.36 8.13 4.81
CA LEU A 640 -1.05 7.46 4.95
C LEU A 640 0.13 8.43 4.86
N ALA A 641 0.05 9.41 3.97
CA ALA A 641 1.15 10.33 3.68
C ALA A 641 0.62 11.72 3.30
N PRO A 642 -0.05 12.43 4.24
CA PRO A 642 -0.67 13.71 3.93
C PRO A 642 0.36 14.78 3.58
N ASP A 643 0.10 15.50 2.50
CA ASP A 643 0.85 16.70 2.14
C ASP A 643 0.44 17.93 2.99
N ALA A 644 1.09 19.06 2.76
CA ALA A 644 0.82 20.28 3.52
C ALA A 644 -0.63 20.80 3.34
N SER A 645 -1.24 20.60 2.18
CA SER A 645 -2.61 21.02 1.90
C SER A 645 -3.62 20.12 2.62
N GLN A 646 -3.34 18.82 2.67
CA GLN A 646 -4.15 17.82 3.35
C GLN A 646 -4.06 17.95 4.89
N LEU A 647 -2.91 18.34 5.42
CA LEU A 647 -2.75 18.70 6.83
C LEU A 647 -3.42 20.02 7.17
N ALA A 648 -3.49 20.97 6.23
CA ALA A 648 -4.28 22.20 6.38
C ALA A 648 -5.79 21.94 6.29
N TRP A 649 -6.20 20.93 5.50
CA TRP A 649 -7.59 20.49 5.44
C TRP A 649 -8.06 19.87 6.74
N LEU A 650 -7.29 18.94 7.34
CA LEU A 650 -7.55 18.34 8.64
C LEU A 650 -6.20 18.04 9.32
N ASP A 651 -5.90 18.78 10.37
CA ASP A 651 -4.61 18.66 11.07
C ASP A 651 -4.49 17.38 11.90
N ALA A 652 -3.28 17.09 12.35
CA ALA A 652 -2.96 15.87 13.11
C ALA A 652 -3.82 15.74 14.38
N LYS A 653 -4.10 16.84 15.09
CA LYS A 653 -4.90 16.86 16.30
C LYS A 653 -6.35 16.44 16.04
N GLN A 654 -6.90 16.79 14.88
CA GLN A 654 -8.26 16.42 14.49
C GLN A 654 -8.32 15.01 13.89
N ARG A 655 -7.20 14.49 13.34
CA ARG A 655 -7.10 13.12 12.80
C ARG A 655 -6.98 12.07 13.91
N GLU A 656 -6.26 12.38 14.98
CA GLU A 656 -5.98 11.46 16.09
C GLU A 656 -7.23 10.77 16.67
N PRO A 657 -8.34 11.48 17.01
CA PRO A 657 -9.52 10.83 17.58
C PRO A 657 -10.19 9.83 16.63
N LEU A 658 -10.05 10.01 15.30
CA LEU A 658 -10.66 9.12 14.32
C LEU A 658 -10.00 7.72 14.36
N TRP A 659 -8.72 7.66 14.67
CA TRP A 659 -7.93 6.44 14.72
C TRP A 659 -7.57 6.02 16.16
N SER A 660 -8.30 6.52 17.14
CA SER A 660 -8.25 6.04 18.53
C SER A 660 -9.38 5.04 18.76
N ILE A 661 -9.10 3.94 19.45
CA ILE A 661 -10.14 2.97 19.82
C ILE A 661 -11.13 3.65 20.78
N GLN A 662 -12.33 3.86 20.31
CA GLN A 662 -13.44 4.44 21.08
C GLN A 662 -14.34 3.36 21.68
N ASN A 663 -14.48 2.22 20.96
CA ASN A 663 -15.30 1.10 21.39
C ASN A 663 -14.56 -0.21 21.15
N PRO A 664 -14.17 -0.95 22.20
CA PRO A 664 -13.50 -2.24 22.06
C PRO A 664 -14.40 -3.28 21.38
N MET A 665 -13.81 -4.11 20.54
CA MET A 665 -14.48 -5.20 19.84
C MET A 665 -13.88 -6.55 20.23
N PRO A 666 -14.65 -7.64 20.24
CA PRO A 666 -14.11 -8.98 20.46
C PRO A 666 -13.13 -9.34 19.33
N VAL A 667 -11.98 -9.92 19.73
CA VAL A 667 -11.05 -10.48 18.73
C VAL A 667 -11.52 -11.89 18.38
N GLY A 668 -12.07 -12.04 17.18
CA GLY A 668 -12.52 -13.33 16.66
C GLY A 668 -11.36 -14.31 16.40
N GLN A 669 -11.66 -15.60 16.34
CA GLN A 669 -10.64 -16.66 16.19
C GLN A 669 -9.82 -16.47 14.91
N ARG A 670 -10.45 -16.15 13.79
CA ARG A 670 -9.74 -15.89 12.50
C ARG A 670 -8.69 -14.80 12.65
N ARG A 671 -8.99 -13.65 13.26
CA ARG A 671 -8.03 -12.57 13.50
C ARG A 671 -6.86 -13.02 14.39
N LYS A 672 -7.12 -13.83 15.42
CA LYS A 672 -6.07 -14.39 16.29
C LYS A 672 -5.13 -15.32 15.51
N THR A 673 -5.69 -16.21 14.71
CA THR A 673 -4.91 -17.26 14.04
C THR A 673 -4.26 -16.83 12.73
N TRP A 674 -4.88 -15.89 12.01
CA TRP A 674 -4.35 -15.42 10.73
C TRP A 674 -3.44 -14.20 10.91
N ASN A 675 -3.78 -13.29 11.82
CA ASN A 675 -3.19 -11.96 11.91
C ASN A 675 -2.48 -11.67 13.22
N ASP A 676 -2.37 -12.67 14.12
CA ASP A 676 -1.79 -12.52 15.46
C ASP A 676 -2.36 -11.29 16.21
N THR A 677 -3.66 -11.02 16.00
CA THR A 677 -4.35 -9.86 16.57
C THR A 677 -4.64 -10.05 18.03
N HIS A 678 -4.24 -9.10 18.85
CA HIS A 678 -4.50 -9.05 20.30
C HIS A 678 -5.45 -7.91 20.67
N LEU A 679 -5.48 -6.85 19.88
CA LEU A 679 -6.29 -5.66 20.11
C LEU A 679 -7.17 -5.38 18.90
N TYR A 680 -8.49 -5.21 19.12
CA TYR A 680 -9.43 -4.87 18.08
C TYR A 680 -10.48 -3.91 18.63
N GLY A 681 -10.80 -2.87 17.86
CA GLY A 681 -11.78 -1.89 18.25
C GLY A 681 -12.27 -1.04 17.10
N TYR A 682 -13.22 -0.15 17.40
CA TYR A 682 -13.79 0.79 16.46
C TYR A 682 -13.47 2.23 16.89
N GLY A 683 -12.96 3.02 15.95
CA GLY A 683 -12.77 4.45 16.08
C GLY A 683 -13.93 5.21 15.44
N TYR A 684 -13.73 6.44 14.98
CA TYR A 684 -14.78 7.16 14.27
C TYR A 684 -14.78 6.77 12.78
N GLY A 685 -15.61 5.77 12.45
CA GLY A 685 -15.77 5.27 11.08
C GLY A 685 -14.67 4.34 10.60
N TRP A 686 -13.82 3.82 11.49
CA TRP A 686 -12.72 2.94 11.19
C TRP A 686 -12.62 1.78 12.15
N ARG A 687 -12.26 0.60 11.66
CA ARG A 687 -11.84 -0.55 12.45
C ARG A 687 -10.34 -0.47 12.69
N LEU A 688 -9.90 -0.71 13.92
CA LEU A 688 -8.54 -0.55 14.39
C LEU A 688 -8.05 -1.85 15.01
N ALA A 689 -6.90 -2.34 14.60
CA ALA A 689 -6.34 -3.60 15.08
C ALA A 689 -4.81 -3.57 15.06
N ASP A 690 -4.17 -4.41 15.85
CA ASP A 690 -2.83 -4.88 15.56
C ASP A 690 -2.92 -6.08 14.61
N VAL A 691 -2.07 -6.11 13.61
CA VAL A 691 -1.97 -7.17 12.61
C VAL A 691 -0.49 -7.50 12.42
N ASP A 692 -0.08 -8.71 12.81
CA ASP A 692 1.32 -9.14 12.78
C ASP A 692 2.27 -8.12 13.47
N GLY A 693 1.79 -7.55 14.60
CA GLY A 693 2.52 -6.55 15.37
C GLY A 693 2.55 -5.15 14.74
N GLN A 694 1.70 -4.86 13.75
CA GLN A 694 1.60 -3.57 13.06
C GLN A 694 0.24 -2.94 13.30
N TRP A 695 0.19 -1.61 13.45
CA TRP A 695 -1.07 -0.90 13.56
C TRP A 695 -1.81 -0.88 12.23
N SER A 696 -3.04 -1.38 12.22
CA SER A 696 -3.91 -1.44 11.04
C SER A 696 -5.17 -0.63 11.24
N VAL A 697 -5.53 0.15 10.24
CA VAL A 697 -6.75 0.97 10.17
C VAL A 697 -7.51 0.56 8.91
N SER A 698 -8.74 0.06 9.05
CA SER A 698 -9.46 -0.48 7.91
C SER A 698 -10.96 -0.26 7.99
N HIS A 699 -11.63 -0.39 6.87
CA HIS A 699 -13.07 -0.62 6.81
C HIS A 699 -13.45 -1.44 5.58
N THR A 700 -14.48 -2.26 5.70
CA THR A 700 -15.09 -2.99 4.59
C THR A 700 -16.41 -2.35 4.19
N GLY A 701 -16.87 -2.62 2.99
CA GLY A 701 -18.17 -2.20 2.49
C GLY A 701 -18.88 -3.31 1.73
N THR A 702 -20.15 -3.52 2.07
CA THR A 702 -21.05 -4.46 1.38
C THR A 702 -22.35 -3.75 1.10
N LEU A 703 -22.80 -3.70 -0.14
CA LEU A 703 -24.09 -3.12 -0.50
C LEU A 703 -24.58 -3.67 -1.84
N SER A 704 -25.67 -4.44 -1.79
CA SER A 704 -26.41 -4.88 -2.99
C SER A 704 -25.48 -5.42 -4.09
N GLY A 705 -24.69 -6.47 -3.79
CA GLY A 705 -23.81 -7.13 -4.75
C GLY A 705 -22.53 -6.35 -5.12
N MET A 706 -22.17 -5.31 -4.39
CA MET A 706 -20.86 -4.65 -4.48
C MET A 706 -20.10 -4.74 -3.15
N TYR A 707 -18.79 -4.93 -3.26
CA TYR A 707 -17.91 -5.17 -2.14
C TYR A 707 -16.68 -4.28 -2.23
N SER A 708 -16.26 -3.71 -1.11
CA SER A 708 -15.08 -2.85 -1.07
C SER A 708 -14.28 -3.03 0.22
N THR A 709 -13.00 -2.71 0.17
CA THR A 709 -12.10 -2.65 1.33
C THR A 709 -11.14 -1.49 1.17
N VAL A 710 -10.93 -0.76 2.26
CA VAL A 710 -9.77 0.11 2.46
C VAL A 710 -9.03 -0.42 3.67
N SER A 711 -7.75 -0.74 3.52
CA SER A 711 -6.88 -1.22 4.60
C SER A 711 -5.58 -0.44 4.57
N LEU A 712 -5.21 0.13 5.70
CA LEU A 712 -4.09 1.05 5.87
C LEU A 712 -3.17 0.54 6.98
N LEU A 713 -1.88 0.68 6.79
CA LEU A 713 -0.79 0.43 7.73
C LEU A 713 -0.03 1.76 7.92
N PRO A 714 -0.48 2.63 8.85
CA PRO A 714 0.01 4.01 8.94
C PRO A 714 1.51 4.12 9.19
N GLU A 715 2.08 3.26 10.04
CA GLU A 715 3.49 3.28 10.38
C GLU A 715 4.39 2.97 9.18
N GLN A 716 3.88 2.15 8.24
CA GLN A 716 4.56 1.84 6.98
C GLN A 716 4.16 2.77 5.84
N ARG A 717 3.22 3.70 6.07
CA ARG A 717 2.62 4.54 5.02
C ARG A 717 2.13 3.70 3.84
N SER A 718 1.64 2.49 4.12
CA SER A 718 1.26 1.48 3.14
C SER A 718 -0.19 1.06 3.31
N GLY A 719 -0.78 0.48 2.27
CA GLY A 719 -2.16 0.02 2.31
C GLY A 719 -2.69 -0.36 0.94
N PHE A 720 -3.96 -0.71 0.89
CA PHE A 720 -4.61 -1.06 -0.37
C PHE A 720 -6.09 -0.72 -0.39
N VAL A 721 -6.63 -0.67 -1.59
CA VAL A 721 -8.04 -0.50 -1.91
C VAL A 721 -8.49 -1.64 -2.81
N ILE A 722 -9.63 -2.26 -2.49
CA ILE A 722 -10.31 -3.25 -3.33
C ILE A 722 -11.73 -2.76 -3.56
N MET A 723 -12.21 -2.83 -4.80
CA MET A 723 -13.60 -2.58 -5.18
C MET A 723 -14.05 -3.62 -6.21
N MET A 724 -15.20 -4.25 -5.95
CA MET A 724 -15.75 -5.34 -6.77
C MET A 724 -17.24 -5.14 -6.98
N ASN A 725 -17.74 -5.56 -8.15
CA ASN A 725 -19.16 -5.53 -8.46
C ASN A 725 -19.83 -6.92 -8.42
N GLY A 726 -19.27 -7.84 -7.67
CA GLY A 726 -19.74 -9.22 -7.46
C GLY A 726 -18.71 -10.05 -6.70
N GLY A 727 -18.87 -11.36 -6.66
CA GLY A 727 -17.94 -12.32 -6.09
C GLY A 727 -18.18 -12.67 -4.61
N GLY A 728 -18.85 -11.82 -3.85
CA GLY A 728 -19.16 -12.08 -2.44
C GLY A 728 -18.15 -11.51 -1.44
N GLU A 729 -18.47 -11.65 -0.16
CA GLU A 729 -17.61 -11.19 0.94
C GLU A 729 -16.33 -12.01 1.04
N ASP A 730 -16.42 -13.34 0.86
CA ASP A 730 -15.24 -14.21 0.92
C ASP A 730 -14.21 -13.85 -0.16
N ALA A 731 -14.68 -13.44 -1.36
CA ALA A 731 -13.79 -12.97 -2.44
C ALA A 731 -13.01 -11.71 -2.00
N ARG A 732 -13.72 -10.75 -1.40
CA ARG A 732 -13.12 -9.53 -0.84
C ARG A 732 -12.14 -9.87 0.27
N ASP A 733 -12.55 -10.70 1.23
CA ASP A 733 -11.81 -10.93 2.46
C ASP A 733 -10.56 -11.79 2.22
N THR A 734 -10.62 -12.81 1.34
CA THR A 734 -9.45 -13.64 0.99
C THR A 734 -8.41 -12.85 0.20
N LEU A 735 -8.84 -12.00 -0.74
CA LEU A 735 -7.92 -11.12 -1.46
C LEU A 735 -7.34 -10.04 -0.54
N ALA A 736 -8.16 -9.44 0.33
CA ALA A 736 -7.69 -8.45 1.30
C ALA A 736 -6.66 -9.06 2.26
N GLU A 737 -6.89 -10.28 2.73
CA GLU A 737 -5.96 -11.00 3.60
C GLU A 737 -4.64 -11.29 2.88
N ALA A 738 -4.70 -11.82 1.65
CA ALA A 738 -3.50 -12.09 0.86
C ALA A 738 -2.67 -10.81 0.61
N LEU A 739 -3.32 -9.69 0.28
CA LEU A 739 -2.64 -8.40 0.12
C LEU A 739 -2.09 -7.85 1.44
N LEU A 740 -2.85 -7.96 2.53
CA LEU A 740 -2.42 -7.52 3.86
C LEU A 740 -1.16 -8.25 4.29
N LYS A 741 -1.13 -9.57 4.13
CA LYS A 741 0.03 -10.41 4.46
C LYS A 741 1.26 -10.09 3.62
N ARG A 742 1.09 -9.74 2.33
CA ARG A 742 2.22 -9.24 1.51
C ARG A 742 2.86 -7.98 2.08
N LEU A 743 2.07 -7.15 2.78
CA LEU A 743 2.54 -5.91 3.40
C LEU A 743 3.07 -6.13 4.83
N THR A 744 2.51 -7.07 5.61
CA THR A 744 2.84 -7.23 7.04
C THR A 744 3.83 -8.35 7.33
N VAL A 745 3.86 -9.41 6.51
CA VAL A 745 4.70 -10.59 6.74
C VAL A 745 5.73 -10.72 5.62
N PRO A 746 7.00 -10.44 5.92
CA PRO A 746 8.07 -10.57 4.93
C PRO A 746 8.18 -11.99 4.35
N GLY A 747 8.23 -12.09 3.02
CA GLY A 747 8.35 -13.38 2.34
C GLY A 747 7.08 -14.24 2.32
N GLU A 748 5.95 -13.66 2.70
CA GLU A 748 4.64 -14.33 2.64
C GLU A 748 4.31 -14.82 1.21
N THR A 749 3.86 -16.05 1.09
CA THR A 749 3.54 -16.69 -0.19
C THR A 749 2.12 -17.24 -0.29
N HIS A 750 1.33 -17.21 0.81
CA HIS A 750 -0.04 -17.69 0.77
C HIS A 750 -0.86 -17.00 -0.32
N THR A 751 -1.68 -17.79 -0.99
CA THR A 751 -2.52 -17.38 -2.10
C THR A 751 -3.96 -17.13 -1.66
N VAL A 752 -4.75 -16.53 -2.54
CA VAL A 752 -6.21 -16.37 -2.32
C VAL A 752 -6.88 -17.73 -2.13
N GLY A 753 -6.45 -18.76 -2.88
CA GLY A 753 -6.99 -20.11 -2.78
C GLY A 753 -6.76 -20.75 -1.42
N GLU A 754 -5.57 -20.59 -0.85
CA GLU A 754 -5.26 -21.12 0.48
C GLU A 754 -6.10 -20.47 1.58
N TYR A 755 -6.36 -19.16 1.51
CA TYR A 755 -7.28 -18.49 2.44
C TYR A 755 -8.73 -18.92 2.21
N ALA A 756 -9.16 -19.12 0.96
CA ALA A 756 -10.48 -19.62 0.63
C ALA A 756 -10.72 -21.03 1.19
N ASP A 757 -9.72 -21.90 1.07
CA ASP A 757 -9.80 -23.27 1.61
C ASP A 757 -9.87 -23.29 3.15
N ARG A 758 -9.18 -22.35 3.83
CA ARG A 758 -9.32 -22.16 5.29
C ARG A 758 -10.73 -21.74 5.68
N ILE A 759 -11.35 -20.77 4.95
CA ILE A 759 -12.74 -20.35 5.18
C ILE A 759 -13.70 -21.53 4.98
N ALA A 760 -13.54 -22.27 3.90
CA ALA A 760 -14.38 -23.46 3.62
C ALA A 760 -14.24 -24.54 4.72
N ALA A 761 -13.04 -24.74 5.23
CA ALA A 761 -12.78 -25.67 6.34
C ALA A 761 -13.47 -25.20 7.64
N GLU A 762 -13.41 -23.90 7.97
CA GLU A 762 -14.10 -23.31 9.12
C GLU A 762 -15.63 -23.49 9.01
N ALA A 763 -16.23 -23.21 7.85
CA ALA A 763 -17.65 -23.39 7.59
C ALA A 763 -18.12 -24.87 7.66
N SER A 764 -17.20 -25.81 7.42
CA SER A 764 -17.47 -27.25 7.46
C SER A 764 -17.19 -27.88 8.82
N ALA A 765 -16.66 -27.12 9.78
CA ALA A 765 -16.25 -27.63 11.08
C ALA A 765 -17.47 -28.17 11.89
N PRO A 766 -17.28 -29.19 12.77
CA PRO A 766 -18.32 -29.62 13.66
C PRO A 766 -18.78 -28.47 14.58
N GLY A 767 -20.08 -28.18 14.59
CA GLY A 767 -20.67 -27.10 15.38
C GLY A 767 -20.81 -25.77 14.64
N ALA A 768 -20.40 -25.67 13.37
CA ALA A 768 -20.77 -24.52 12.53
C ALA A 768 -22.30 -24.42 12.45
N SER A 769 -22.81 -23.19 12.54
CA SER A 769 -24.24 -22.92 12.40
C SER A 769 -24.68 -23.31 10.98
N ARG A 770 -25.88 -23.85 10.88
CA ARG A 770 -26.47 -24.22 9.59
C ARG A 770 -27.92 -23.76 9.53
N ALA A 771 -28.27 -23.17 8.41
CA ALA A 771 -29.67 -22.88 8.15
C ALA A 771 -30.52 -24.15 8.22
N PRO A 772 -31.72 -24.10 8.82
CA PRO A 772 -32.63 -25.24 8.85
C PRO A 772 -32.99 -25.70 7.44
N ASP A 773 -33.12 -27.03 7.26
CA ASP A 773 -33.60 -27.56 5.98
C ASP A 773 -35.07 -27.19 5.77
N THR A 774 -35.33 -26.39 4.75
CA THR A 774 -36.68 -25.96 4.32
C THR A 774 -37.14 -26.60 3.01
N SER A 775 -36.44 -27.62 2.52
CA SER A 775 -36.73 -28.27 1.21
C SER A 775 -38.14 -28.89 1.16
N SER A 776 -38.69 -29.29 2.30
CA SER A 776 -40.04 -29.84 2.44
C SER A 776 -41.16 -28.79 2.42
N ARG A 777 -40.84 -27.53 2.07
CA ARG A 777 -41.80 -26.42 2.03
C ARG A 777 -42.95 -26.69 1.03
N VAL A 778 -44.15 -26.32 1.45
CA VAL A 778 -45.36 -26.36 0.62
C VAL A 778 -46.09 -25.02 0.73
N THR A 779 -46.70 -24.54 -0.37
CA THR A 779 -47.49 -23.29 -0.35
C THR A 779 -48.61 -23.39 0.68
N ALA A 780 -48.67 -22.43 1.59
CA ALA A 780 -49.69 -22.42 2.63
C ALA A 780 -51.09 -22.11 2.03
N SER A 781 -52.09 -22.97 2.30
CA SER A 781 -53.48 -22.69 1.96
C SER A 781 -54.05 -21.61 2.90
N THR A 782 -55.18 -21.00 2.51
CA THR A 782 -55.91 -20.03 3.34
C THR A 782 -56.35 -20.65 4.67
N ASP A 783 -56.69 -21.90 4.69
CA ASP A 783 -57.11 -22.64 5.91
C ASP A 783 -55.89 -22.92 6.80
N ASP A 784 -54.76 -23.34 6.23
CA ASP A 784 -53.51 -23.57 6.96
C ASP A 784 -53.06 -22.28 7.68
N ALA A 785 -53.10 -21.17 6.96
CA ALA A 785 -52.60 -19.88 7.44
C ALA A 785 -53.65 -19.00 8.11
N LYS A 786 -54.87 -19.55 8.41
CA LYS A 786 -55.97 -18.78 8.97
C LYS A 786 -55.60 -17.90 10.16
N ALA A 787 -54.75 -18.37 11.03
CA ALA A 787 -54.32 -17.64 12.22
C ALA A 787 -53.47 -16.37 11.89
N PHE A 788 -52.82 -16.35 10.73
CA PHE A 788 -51.97 -15.23 10.30
C PHE A 788 -52.72 -14.20 9.46
N LEU A 789 -53.92 -14.51 8.95
CA LEU A 789 -54.64 -13.65 8.03
C LEU A 789 -55.01 -12.33 8.68
N GLY A 790 -54.77 -11.25 7.96
CA GLY A 790 -55.08 -9.88 8.37
C GLY A 790 -54.03 -8.85 7.96
N VAL A 791 -54.33 -7.62 8.34
CA VAL A 791 -53.37 -6.51 8.26
C VAL A 791 -52.79 -6.29 9.63
N TRP A 792 -51.47 -6.23 9.65
CA TRP A 792 -50.67 -6.12 10.85
C TRP A 792 -49.87 -4.83 10.81
N ARG A 793 -49.62 -4.18 11.92
CA ARG A 793 -48.88 -2.89 11.99
C ARG A 793 -47.80 -2.96 13.07
N ASP A 794 -46.58 -2.65 12.65
CA ASP A 794 -45.47 -2.33 13.53
C ASP A 794 -45.31 -0.81 13.65
N PRO A 795 -44.91 -0.26 14.81
CA PRO A 795 -44.91 1.20 15.03
C PRO A 795 -43.84 1.95 14.19
N TRP A 796 -42.72 1.32 13.85
CA TRP A 796 -41.69 1.98 13.05
C TRP A 796 -41.64 1.49 11.59
N PHE A 797 -41.96 0.23 11.34
CA PHE A 797 -41.92 -0.35 10.00
C PHE A 797 -43.22 -0.06 9.19
N GLY A 798 -44.34 -0.02 9.87
CA GLY A 798 -45.65 0.23 9.25
C GLY A 798 -46.47 -1.04 9.03
N GLU A 799 -47.34 -1.05 8.01
CA GLU A 799 -48.31 -2.13 7.79
C GLU A 799 -47.78 -3.20 6.87
N VAL A 800 -48.07 -4.45 7.22
CA VAL A 800 -47.96 -5.63 6.34
C VAL A 800 -49.32 -6.28 6.22
N SER A 801 -49.65 -6.79 5.04
CA SER A 801 -50.84 -7.59 4.82
C SER A 801 -50.47 -9.05 4.57
N ILE A 802 -51.10 -9.95 5.32
CA ILE A 802 -51.01 -11.38 5.13
C ILE A 802 -52.42 -11.82 4.74
N CYS A 803 -52.64 -11.97 3.42
CA CYS A 803 -54.01 -12.12 2.90
C CYS A 803 -54.07 -13.17 1.77
N PRO A 804 -55.28 -13.80 1.54
CA PRO A 804 -55.49 -14.71 0.45
C PRO A 804 -55.16 -14.06 -0.90
N VAL A 805 -54.44 -14.79 -1.72
CA VAL A 805 -54.11 -14.43 -3.11
C VAL A 805 -54.37 -15.65 -4.00
N LYS A 806 -54.37 -15.45 -5.33
CA LYS A 806 -54.51 -16.58 -6.25
C LYS A 806 -53.40 -17.59 -6.03
N GLY A 807 -53.75 -18.77 -5.55
CA GLY A 807 -52.80 -19.87 -5.35
C GLY A 807 -52.20 -19.99 -3.93
N GLY A 808 -52.73 -19.24 -2.92
CA GLY A 808 -52.28 -19.34 -1.53
C GLY A 808 -52.48 -18.11 -0.71
N VAL A 809 -51.51 -17.79 0.16
CA VAL A 809 -51.48 -16.60 1.01
C VAL A 809 -50.27 -15.76 0.68
N GLY A 810 -50.50 -14.48 0.45
CA GLY A 810 -49.43 -13.51 0.14
C GLY A 810 -49.06 -12.66 1.37
N PHE A 811 -47.79 -12.28 1.44
CA PHE A 811 -47.24 -11.29 2.35
C PHE A 811 -46.87 -10.03 1.53
N VAL A 812 -47.29 -8.85 1.98
CA VAL A 812 -46.93 -7.57 1.32
C VAL A 812 -46.65 -6.50 2.39
N ALA A 813 -45.45 -5.93 2.35
CA ALA A 813 -45.12 -4.75 3.18
C ALA A 813 -45.46 -3.46 2.43
N SER A 814 -46.27 -2.60 3.05
CA SER A 814 -46.81 -1.40 2.39
C SER A 814 -45.73 -0.35 2.06
N ARG A 815 -44.69 -0.26 2.87
CA ARG A 815 -43.59 0.75 2.73
C ARG A 815 -42.32 0.16 2.05
N SER A 816 -42.25 -1.16 1.90
CA SER A 816 -41.10 -1.84 1.29
C SER A 816 -41.59 -2.83 0.22
N PRO A 817 -41.87 -2.36 -1.04
CA PRO A 817 -42.47 -3.18 -2.11
C PRO A 817 -41.65 -4.44 -2.45
N ALA A 818 -40.35 -4.39 -2.26
CA ALA A 818 -39.47 -5.56 -2.44
C ALA A 818 -39.78 -6.68 -1.42
N MET A 819 -40.33 -6.36 -0.26
CA MET A 819 -40.78 -7.31 0.75
C MET A 819 -42.22 -7.78 0.43
N THR A 820 -42.34 -8.45 -0.71
CA THR A 820 -43.53 -9.15 -1.19
C THR A 820 -43.21 -10.61 -1.42
N GLY A 821 -44.01 -11.50 -0.87
CA GLY A 821 -43.76 -12.94 -0.94
C GLY A 821 -45.01 -13.80 -0.76
N ALA A 822 -44.80 -15.11 -0.77
CA ALA A 822 -45.85 -16.10 -0.50
C ALA A 822 -45.55 -16.87 0.78
N LEU A 823 -46.59 -17.16 1.57
CA LEU A 823 -46.41 -18.02 2.73
C LEU A 823 -46.17 -19.46 2.31
N GLN A 824 -45.14 -20.02 2.90
CA GLN A 824 -44.79 -21.43 2.80
C GLN A 824 -44.94 -22.10 4.15
N ARG A 825 -45.37 -23.34 4.20
CA ARG A 825 -45.41 -24.16 5.42
C ARG A 825 -44.32 -25.22 5.38
N VAL A 826 -43.54 -25.32 6.45
CA VAL A 826 -42.51 -26.31 6.65
C VAL A 826 -42.83 -27.03 7.96
N GLY A 827 -43.34 -28.25 7.87
CA GLY A 827 -43.87 -28.96 9.05
C GLY A 827 -45.01 -28.17 9.70
N THR A 828 -44.79 -27.69 10.93
CA THR A 828 -45.73 -26.86 11.73
C THR A 828 -45.44 -25.37 11.66
N ARG A 829 -44.33 -24.94 11.06
CA ARG A 829 -43.91 -23.54 10.97
C ARG A 829 -44.24 -22.91 9.62
N TYR A 830 -44.28 -21.59 9.58
CA TYR A 830 -44.55 -20.82 8.36
C TYR A 830 -43.39 -19.86 8.10
N LEU A 831 -43.01 -19.70 6.85
CA LEU A 831 -42.03 -18.70 6.40
C LEU A 831 -42.57 -17.90 5.22
N VAL A 832 -41.97 -16.73 4.98
CA VAL A 832 -42.23 -15.98 3.76
C VAL A 832 -41.16 -16.30 2.73
N GLN A 833 -41.57 -16.85 1.61
CA GLN A 833 -40.74 -16.98 0.41
C GLN A 833 -40.87 -15.68 -0.39
N TRP A 834 -39.81 -14.93 -0.51
CA TRP A 834 -39.81 -13.64 -1.19
C TRP A 834 -39.97 -13.81 -2.70
N LYS A 835 -40.65 -12.83 -3.33
CA LYS A 835 -40.70 -12.68 -4.77
C LYS A 835 -39.52 -11.86 -5.23
N GLY A 836 -38.65 -12.45 -6.06
CA GLY A 836 -37.50 -11.78 -6.62
C GLY A 836 -36.26 -11.81 -5.72
N GLU A 837 -35.20 -11.26 -6.22
CA GLU A 837 -33.84 -11.50 -5.72
C GLU A 837 -33.26 -10.37 -4.80
N ARG A 838 -34.12 -9.45 -4.36
CA ARG A 838 -33.67 -8.28 -3.57
C ARG A 838 -33.56 -8.56 -2.07
N MET A 839 -34.12 -9.67 -1.61
CA MET A 839 -34.07 -10.14 -0.23
C MET A 839 -33.19 -11.35 -0.14
N ASP A 840 -32.22 -11.30 0.79
CA ASP A 840 -31.24 -12.37 0.96
C ASP A 840 -31.64 -13.38 2.03
N ALA A 841 -32.52 -13.01 2.95
CA ALA A 841 -32.99 -13.88 4.04
C ALA A 841 -34.50 -13.99 4.05
N GLU A 842 -34.99 -15.21 4.27
CA GLU A 842 -36.43 -15.47 4.49
C GLU A 842 -36.72 -15.42 5.99
N PRO A 843 -37.89 -14.91 6.45
CA PRO A 843 -38.29 -14.95 7.83
C PRO A 843 -39.23 -16.09 8.15
N TRP A 844 -39.09 -16.68 9.34
CA TRP A 844 -40.18 -17.40 10.00
C TRP A 844 -41.24 -16.44 10.50
N LEU A 845 -42.51 -16.89 10.53
CA LEU A 845 -43.63 -16.20 11.14
C LEU A 845 -44.08 -16.95 12.39
N ASP A 846 -44.10 -16.27 13.50
CA ASP A 846 -44.50 -16.83 14.79
C ASP A 846 -45.55 -15.93 15.47
N LEU A 847 -46.67 -16.51 15.94
CA LEU A 847 -47.66 -15.78 16.73
C LEU A 847 -47.27 -15.88 18.23
N SER A 848 -46.84 -14.75 18.81
CA SER A 848 -46.57 -14.66 20.23
C SER A 848 -47.88 -14.56 21.06
N ALA A 849 -48.95 -14.07 20.40
CA ALA A 849 -50.33 -14.04 20.88
C ALA A 849 -51.27 -14.02 19.65
N PRO A 850 -52.59 -14.27 19.80
CA PRO A 850 -53.53 -14.27 18.64
C PRO A 850 -53.55 -12.99 17.81
N ASP A 851 -53.17 -11.86 18.41
CA ASP A 851 -53.12 -10.52 17.83
C ASP A 851 -51.69 -9.97 17.70
N ARG A 852 -50.66 -10.78 17.92
CA ARG A 852 -49.24 -10.42 17.89
C ARG A 852 -48.43 -11.34 16.97
N LEU A 853 -47.79 -10.77 15.96
CA LEU A 853 -46.96 -11.47 14.99
C LEU A 853 -45.50 -11.01 15.12
N ARG A 854 -44.58 -11.97 15.18
CA ARG A 854 -43.13 -11.78 15.14
C ARG A 854 -42.52 -12.49 13.96
N LEU A 855 -41.42 -11.93 13.49
CA LEU A 855 -40.60 -12.49 12.44
C LEU A 855 -39.20 -12.77 13.00
N THR A 856 -38.58 -13.86 12.53
CA THR A 856 -37.18 -14.22 12.84
C THR A 856 -36.53 -14.79 11.61
N LYS A 857 -35.22 -14.58 11.44
CA LYS A 857 -34.49 -15.15 10.29
C LYS A 857 -34.61 -16.67 10.26
N VAL A 858 -34.79 -17.25 9.06
CA VAL A 858 -34.72 -18.70 8.83
C VAL A 858 -33.28 -19.15 8.99
N ASP A 859 -32.36 -18.46 8.37
CA ASP A 859 -30.92 -18.64 8.56
C ASP A 859 -30.42 -17.65 9.61
N PRO A 860 -30.01 -18.10 10.79
CA PRO A 860 -29.56 -17.21 11.86
C PRO A 860 -28.27 -16.47 11.50
N ASP A 861 -27.47 -17.00 10.55
CA ASP A 861 -26.21 -16.40 10.08
C ASP A 861 -26.40 -15.49 8.86
N ALA A 862 -27.64 -15.31 8.38
CA ALA A 862 -27.91 -14.35 7.32
C ALA A 862 -27.58 -12.91 7.75
N ASP A 863 -27.29 -12.04 6.76
CA ASP A 863 -26.87 -10.65 6.97
C ASP A 863 -27.75 -9.98 8.05
N PHE A 864 -27.07 -9.35 9.02
CA PHE A 864 -27.70 -8.68 10.17
C PHE A 864 -28.69 -7.58 9.76
N SER A 865 -28.51 -6.96 8.58
CA SER A 865 -29.43 -5.93 8.05
C SER A 865 -30.83 -6.47 7.73
N ASN A 866 -31.03 -7.81 7.72
CA ASN A 866 -32.36 -8.43 7.69
C ASN A 866 -32.92 -8.49 9.12
N ASP A 867 -33.16 -7.34 9.71
CA ASP A 867 -33.55 -7.13 11.12
C ASP A 867 -35.05 -7.45 11.37
N TYR A 868 -35.44 -8.70 11.19
CA TYR A 868 -36.82 -9.14 11.44
C TYR A 868 -37.17 -9.20 12.93
N GLU A 869 -36.23 -9.42 13.77
CA GLU A 869 -36.38 -9.69 15.20
C GLU A 869 -36.83 -8.44 15.99
N ASP A 870 -36.62 -7.24 15.44
CA ASP A 870 -37.09 -5.97 16.05
C ASP A 870 -38.55 -5.64 15.67
N LEU A 871 -39.14 -6.41 14.75
CA LEU A 871 -40.55 -6.26 14.36
C LEU A 871 -41.51 -6.87 15.40
N ASP A 872 -42.49 -6.09 15.84
CA ASP A 872 -43.52 -6.50 16.80
C ASP A 872 -44.90 -6.05 16.31
N PHE A 873 -45.45 -6.81 15.38
CA PHE A 873 -46.70 -6.47 14.71
C PHE A 873 -47.92 -6.73 15.57
N ALA A 874 -48.82 -5.73 15.66
CA ALA A 874 -50.17 -5.90 16.21
C ALA A 874 -51.18 -6.05 15.06
N ARG A 875 -52.18 -6.90 15.18
CA ARG A 875 -53.25 -7.04 14.21
C ARG A 875 -54.17 -5.82 14.28
N VAL A 876 -54.38 -5.16 13.16
CA VAL A 876 -55.19 -3.92 13.09
C VAL A 876 -56.56 -4.11 12.43
N ARG A 877 -56.70 -5.03 11.46
CA ARG A 877 -57.94 -5.33 10.79
C ARG A 877 -57.88 -6.65 10.01
N ALA A 878 -59.04 -7.15 9.61
CA ALA A 878 -59.12 -8.29 8.66
C ALA A 878 -58.58 -7.91 7.27
N CYS A 879 -58.35 -8.90 6.47
CA CYS A 879 -58.03 -8.72 5.05
C CYS A 879 -59.13 -7.92 4.33
N PRO A 880 -58.78 -7.04 3.38
CA PRO A 880 -59.74 -6.28 2.60
C PRO A 880 -60.58 -7.15 1.71
#